data_bb1500d1cf14f5a171db3dad8ee276d5
#
_entry.id   bb1500d1cf14f5a171db3dad8ee276d5
#
_cell.length_a   1.000
_cell.length_b   1.000
_cell.length_c   1.000
_cell.angle_alpha   90.00
_cell.angle_beta   90.00
_cell.angle_gamma   90.00
#
_symmetry.space_group_name_H-M   'P 1'
#
loop_
_entity.id
_entity.type
_entity.pdbx_description
1 polymer ?
#
loop_
_entity_poly.entity_id
_entity_poly.type
_entity_poly.pdbx_seq_one_letter_code
_entity_poly.pdbx_strand_id
1 'polypeptide(L)'
;MKQLWLTLILGAAITTTAHSQGSAKPDSSSADPYLWLEDVHSDRAMQWVEKQNAITAKRFVQTPTFDALRDSVLEVLDSDARIPYPSRMGEYLYNFWRDKEHPRGVWRRTSLEEYSKPSPKWDVILDIDALGKAEGKQWVYRGAQCLQPKYERCLVSLSPDGGDAVAVREFDIPSRSFVKGGFQLDVAKSNVSWIDENTLYVGTDFGPGSMTESSYPRIAKRWVRGTPLSAAKTIYEGKPTDMTVSAYHTRTPGFERDFLSVVKDFYHSETYLLTSDQRKRIEIPDDAEMSVHREWLLIQPRSPWTVGGKSYPAGVLLASSFDGFMGGARDFTVLFQPDDHTSLASYSWTRHHLILDVLDDVKSRLEVLTPSRGEWKREPMAGAPGLSTIRVVETDPDSSDEYWLDVTGYLTPSTLERGVIGEGKAKSVKEAPAFFDASRFEVSQHFATSDDGTRVPYFQVSPKGMAADGNNPTLLYGYGGFEISLLPGYSGTVGRSWLARGGVYVVANIRGGGEYGPRWHEAALKANRPRAYQDFAAVARDLVKRGVTSPAHLGAEGGSNGGLLMGNMLTMYPQLFGAIVCEVPLLDMKRYTHLSAGASWMAEYGDPDKPEEWAFIKTFSPYQNVKQGESYPPILFYTATSDDRVGPVQARKMAARMEAMGYDKVWFYENTEGGHGAAADNKQSAFMRTLSSEFLWSQLR
;
A
#
# COMPACT_ATOMS: atom_id res chain seq x y z
N MET A 1 -3.34 12.81 -2.52
CA MET A 1 -4.15 11.69 -3.04
C MET A 1 -3.48 10.34 -2.87
N LYS A 2 -2.19 10.14 -3.13
CA LYS A 2 -1.49 8.86 -2.83
C LYS A 2 -1.63 8.43 -1.36
N GLN A 3 -1.60 9.35 -0.40
CA GLN A 3 -1.84 9.04 1.02
C GLN A 3 -3.30 8.65 1.33
N LEU A 4 -4.28 9.26 0.66
CA LEU A 4 -5.69 8.86 0.78
C LEU A 4 -5.94 7.48 0.14
N TRP A 5 -5.19 7.14 -0.93
CA TRP A 5 -5.31 5.87 -1.62
C TRP A 5 -4.60 4.71 -0.91
N LEU A 6 -3.49 4.96 -0.21
CA LEU A 6 -2.86 3.92 0.63
C LEU A 6 -3.72 3.56 1.85
N THR A 7 -4.52 4.48 2.38
CA THR A 7 -5.43 4.22 3.50
C THR A 7 -6.76 3.60 3.04
N LEU A 8 -7.21 3.88 1.79
CA LEU A 8 -8.41 3.29 1.18
C LEU A 8 -8.18 1.87 0.61
N ILE A 9 -6.93 1.42 0.52
CA ILE A 9 -6.58 0.10 -0.04
C ILE A 9 -6.52 -1.00 1.03
N LEU A 10 -7.08 -0.79 2.21
CA LEU A 10 -7.13 -1.78 3.28
C LEU A 10 -8.59 -2.03 3.73
N GLY A 11 -9.25 -2.99 3.19
CA GLY A 11 -10.46 -3.60 3.75
C GLY A 11 -11.58 -4.01 2.79
N ALA A 12 -12.08 -5.08 2.65
CA ALA A 12 -12.50 -6.41 2.97
C ALA A 12 -13.69 -7.04 2.20
N ALA A 13 -13.94 -8.26 2.39
CA ALA A 13 -14.82 -9.22 1.72
C ALA A 13 -16.22 -9.37 2.35
N ILE A 14 -17.16 -9.92 1.70
CA ILE A 14 -17.81 -11.23 1.79
C ILE A 14 -18.96 -11.39 0.77
N THR A 15 -18.94 -12.54 0.15
CA THR A 15 -19.90 -13.43 -0.46
C THR A 15 -21.40 -13.18 -0.29
N THR A 16 -22.12 -13.15 -1.41
CA THR A 16 -23.31 -13.99 -1.63
C THR A 16 -23.46 -14.32 -3.11
N THR A 17 -23.72 -15.57 -3.37
CA THR A 17 -23.99 -16.22 -4.64
C THR A 17 -25.08 -15.53 -5.44
N ALA A 18 -24.78 -15.19 -6.69
CA ALA A 18 -25.81 -15.12 -7.72
C ALA A 18 -25.22 -15.56 -9.06
N HIS A 19 -25.74 -16.66 -9.57
CA HIS A 19 -25.49 -17.18 -10.90
C HIS A 19 -25.93 -16.18 -11.97
N SER A 20 -25.03 -15.83 -12.89
CA SER A 20 -25.43 -15.43 -14.22
C SER A 20 -24.59 -16.21 -15.23
N GLN A 21 -25.23 -17.15 -15.88
CA GLN A 21 -24.70 -17.87 -17.03
C GLN A 21 -24.64 -16.92 -18.23
N GLY A 22 -23.43 -16.66 -18.67
CA GLY A 22 -23.14 -16.15 -20.00
C GLY A 22 -22.24 -17.16 -20.71
N SER A 23 -22.83 -18.01 -21.58
CA SER A 23 -22.12 -19.05 -22.30
C SER A 23 -21.31 -18.49 -23.46
N ALA A 24 -20.00 -18.37 -23.28
CA ALA A 24 -19.03 -18.40 -24.37
C ALA A 24 -18.45 -19.83 -24.45
N LYS A 25 -18.56 -20.50 -25.57
CA LYS A 25 -17.95 -21.82 -25.80
C LYS A 25 -16.45 -21.69 -25.68
N PRO A 26 -15.77 -22.53 -24.87
CA PRO A 26 -14.30 -22.54 -24.81
C PRO A 26 -13.75 -23.22 -26.06
N ASP A 27 -12.75 -22.60 -26.64
CA ASP A 27 -11.85 -23.19 -27.63
C ASP A 27 -11.13 -24.39 -26.99
N SER A 28 -11.29 -25.56 -27.56
CA SER A 28 -10.89 -26.85 -26.98
C SER A 28 -9.42 -27.21 -27.25
N SER A 29 -8.48 -26.31 -26.94
CA SER A 29 -7.05 -26.64 -26.90
C SER A 29 -6.42 -26.26 -25.57
N SER A 30 -6.23 -27.26 -24.68
CA SER A 30 -5.58 -27.25 -23.36
C SER A 30 -6.23 -26.33 -22.31
N ALA A 31 -7.37 -26.75 -21.76
CA ALA A 31 -7.88 -26.16 -20.52
C ALA A 31 -6.84 -26.28 -19.41
N ASP A 32 -6.54 -25.18 -18.71
CA ASP A 32 -5.66 -25.16 -17.54
C ASP A 32 -6.15 -26.20 -16.50
N PRO A 33 -5.37 -27.22 -16.16
CA PRO A 33 -5.81 -28.32 -15.29
C PRO A 33 -6.04 -27.88 -13.84
N TYR A 34 -5.68 -26.65 -13.48
CA TYR A 34 -5.75 -26.10 -12.12
C TYR A 34 -6.88 -25.04 -11.96
N LEU A 35 -7.77 -24.86 -12.93
CA LEU A 35 -8.92 -23.95 -12.83
C LEU A 35 -9.83 -24.24 -11.63
N TRP A 36 -9.87 -25.47 -11.15
CA TRP A 36 -10.64 -25.84 -9.96
C TRP A 36 -10.13 -25.15 -8.67
N LEU A 37 -8.91 -24.64 -8.64
CA LEU A 37 -8.37 -23.83 -7.53
C LEU A 37 -8.88 -22.38 -7.54
N GLU A 38 -9.52 -21.95 -8.61
CA GLU A 38 -10.16 -20.65 -8.71
C GLU A 38 -11.48 -20.56 -7.90
N ASP A 39 -12.10 -21.71 -7.61
CA ASP A 39 -13.21 -21.78 -6.65
C ASP A 39 -12.63 -21.79 -5.21
N VAL A 40 -12.39 -20.55 -4.71
CA VAL A 40 -11.61 -20.28 -3.49
C VAL A 40 -12.09 -21.04 -2.27
N HIS A 41 -13.40 -21.23 -2.13
CA HIS A 41 -14.04 -21.82 -0.95
C HIS A 41 -14.57 -23.25 -1.20
N SER A 42 -14.32 -23.86 -2.36
CA SER A 42 -14.75 -25.23 -2.58
C SER A 42 -14.03 -26.19 -1.63
N ASP A 43 -14.73 -27.23 -1.19
CA ASP A 43 -14.18 -28.27 -0.32
C ASP A 43 -12.89 -28.87 -0.90
N ARG A 44 -12.85 -29.08 -2.22
CA ARG A 44 -11.69 -29.62 -2.91
C ARG A 44 -10.47 -28.69 -2.82
N ALA A 45 -10.67 -27.38 -3.03
CA ALA A 45 -9.60 -26.41 -2.93
C ALA A 45 -9.11 -26.26 -1.49
N MET A 46 -10.02 -26.19 -0.53
CA MET A 46 -9.65 -26.09 0.89
C MET A 46 -8.96 -27.33 1.42
N GLN A 47 -9.35 -28.53 1.02
CA GLN A 47 -8.63 -29.77 1.36
C GLN A 47 -7.20 -29.78 0.79
N TRP A 48 -6.99 -29.25 -0.41
CA TRP A 48 -5.65 -29.09 -0.97
C TRP A 48 -4.83 -28.09 -0.14
N VAL A 49 -5.42 -26.94 0.23
CA VAL A 49 -4.79 -25.93 1.08
C VAL A 49 -4.37 -26.52 2.42
N GLU A 50 -5.28 -27.23 3.12
CA GLU A 50 -4.99 -27.88 4.41
C GLU A 50 -3.81 -28.88 4.29
N LYS A 51 -3.80 -29.67 3.21
CA LYS A 51 -2.70 -30.60 2.94
C LYS A 51 -1.37 -29.86 2.76
N GLN A 52 -1.34 -28.79 1.97
CA GLN A 52 -0.13 -28.01 1.74
C GLN A 52 0.36 -27.31 3.01
N ASN A 53 -0.56 -26.71 3.76
CA ASN A 53 -0.26 -26.09 5.05
C ASN A 53 0.38 -27.10 6.02
N ALA A 54 -0.15 -28.32 6.07
CA ALA A 54 0.40 -29.39 6.92
C ALA A 54 1.82 -29.80 6.51
N ILE A 55 2.11 -29.89 5.20
CA ILE A 55 3.45 -30.18 4.66
C ILE A 55 4.44 -29.08 5.05
N THR A 56 4.07 -27.83 4.83
CA THR A 56 4.89 -26.66 5.14
C THR A 56 5.11 -26.52 6.65
N ALA A 57 4.06 -26.70 7.45
CA ALA A 57 4.14 -26.65 8.90
C ALA A 57 5.06 -27.74 9.47
N LYS A 58 4.94 -28.97 8.97
CA LYS A 58 5.83 -30.08 9.38
C LYS A 58 7.30 -29.78 9.10
N ARG A 59 7.58 -29.06 8.00
CA ARG A 59 8.97 -28.77 7.57
C ARG A 59 9.60 -27.61 8.32
N PHE A 60 8.86 -26.53 8.56
CA PHE A 60 9.42 -25.26 9.02
C PHE A 60 8.84 -24.79 10.37
N VAL A 61 7.58 -25.15 10.70
CA VAL A 61 6.90 -24.64 11.90
C VAL A 61 7.13 -25.56 13.09
N GLN A 62 7.07 -26.87 12.91
CA GLN A 62 7.22 -27.84 13.98
C GLN A 62 8.70 -28.02 14.38
N THR A 63 9.38 -26.91 14.68
CA THR A 63 10.78 -26.87 15.09
C THR A 63 10.94 -26.05 16.37
N PRO A 64 11.86 -26.41 17.29
CA PRO A 64 12.07 -25.61 18.51
C PRO A 64 12.49 -24.16 18.25
N THR A 65 13.16 -23.90 17.14
CA THR A 65 13.63 -22.57 16.74
C THR A 65 12.50 -21.69 16.24
N PHE A 66 11.48 -22.27 15.62
CA PHE A 66 10.32 -21.49 15.09
C PHE A 66 9.56 -20.79 16.20
N ASP A 67 9.16 -21.52 17.26
CA ASP A 67 8.38 -20.94 18.36
C ASP A 67 9.13 -19.80 19.05
N ALA A 68 10.43 -20.02 19.35
CA ALA A 68 11.25 -18.99 19.98
C ALA A 68 11.39 -17.73 19.11
N LEU A 69 11.54 -17.91 17.79
CA LEU A 69 11.63 -16.78 16.85
C LEU A 69 10.29 -16.07 16.70
N ARG A 70 9.19 -16.81 16.54
CA ARG A 70 7.84 -16.27 16.47
C ARG A 70 7.52 -15.42 17.71
N ASP A 71 7.80 -15.93 18.89
CA ASP A 71 7.54 -15.23 20.14
C ASP A 71 8.40 -13.96 20.25
N SER A 72 9.65 -14.00 19.78
CA SER A 72 10.52 -12.83 19.71
C SER A 72 10.02 -11.79 18.70
N VAL A 73 9.45 -12.19 17.57
CA VAL A 73 8.82 -11.28 16.59
C VAL A 73 7.50 -10.72 17.14
N LEU A 74 6.72 -11.55 17.83
CA LEU A 74 5.46 -11.12 18.45
C LEU A 74 5.70 -10.09 19.56
N GLU A 75 6.78 -10.23 20.35
CA GLU A 75 7.19 -9.24 21.35
C GLU A 75 7.39 -7.85 20.73
N VAL A 76 7.95 -7.76 19.51
CA VAL A 76 8.08 -6.49 18.78
C VAL A 76 6.70 -5.92 18.41
N LEU A 77 5.80 -6.76 17.89
CA LEU A 77 4.49 -6.34 17.40
C LEU A 77 3.53 -5.97 18.54
N ASP A 78 3.63 -6.63 19.68
CA ASP A 78 2.78 -6.39 20.86
C ASP A 78 3.39 -5.37 21.84
N SER A 79 4.57 -4.84 21.56
CA SER A 79 5.25 -3.91 22.47
C SER A 79 4.46 -2.64 22.70
N ASP A 80 4.20 -2.31 23.96
CA ASP A 80 3.54 -1.06 24.36
C ASP A 80 4.43 0.18 24.19
N ALA A 81 5.74 -0.03 23.99
CA ALA A 81 6.70 1.04 23.75
C ALA A 81 6.74 1.52 22.29
N ARG A 82 5.96 0.90 21.38
CA ARG A 82 5.82 1.39 20.00
C ARG A 82 5.21 2.79 20.00
N ILE A 83 5.50 3.57 18.98
CA ILE A 83 4.90 4.91 18.81
C ILE A 83 3.42 4.77 18.44
N PRO A 84 2.49 5.31 19.23
CA PRO A 84 1.09 5.41 18.86
C PRO A 84 0.88 6.62 17.94
N TYR A 85 1.19 6.48 16.64
CA TYR A 85 1.05 7.57 15.68
C TYR A 85 -0.33 8.22 15.77
N PRO A 86 -0.38 9.56 15.96
CA PRO A 86 -1.63 10.28 16.14
C PRO A 86 -2.30 10.61 14.81
N SER A 87 -3.63 10.66 14.83
CA SER A 87 -4.45 11.35 13.83
C SER A 87 -5.24 12.45 14.54
N ARG A 88 -5.07 13.70 14.12
CA ARG A 88 -5.69 14.83 14.80
C ARG A 88 -7.13 15.04 14.37
N MET A 89 -8.05 15.10 15.35
CA MET A 89 -9.44 15.50 15.12
C MET A 89 -9.86 16.48 16.22
N GLY A 90 -9.90 17.75 15.87
CA GLY A 90 -10.15 18.84 16.82
C GLY A 90 -9.08 18.93 17.90
N GLU A 91 -9.48 18.87 19.16
CA GLU A 91 -8.58 18.97 20.31
C GLU A 91 -7.92 17.61 20.69
N TYR A 92 -8.36 16.52 20.07
CA TYR A 92 -7.91 15.18 20.42
C TYR A 92 -6.99 14.58 19.36
N LEU A 93 -6.09 13.72 19.87
CA LEU A 93 -5.26 12.84 19.07
C LEU A 93 -5.82 11.42 19.15
N TYR A 94 -6.20 10.87 18.02
CA TYR A 94 -6.76 9.54 17.90
C TYR A 94 -5.70 8.56 17.44
N ASN A 95 -5.86 7.29 17.82
CA ASN A 95 -4.96 6.22 17.45
C ASN A 95 -5.73 4.89 17.42
N PHE A 96 -5.37 4.01 16.50
CA PHE A 96 -5.79 2.62 16.55
C PHE A 96 -4.63 1.78 17.08
N TRP A 97 -4.92 0.97 18.11
CA TRP A 97 -3.88 0.24 18.84
C TRP A 97 -4.23 -1.24 18.96
N ARG A 98 -3.22 -2.08 18.68
CA ARG A 98 -3.26 -3.52 18.94
C ARG A 98 -2.16 -3.88 19.92
N ASP A 99 -2.49 -4.74 20.85
CA ASP A 99 -1.57 -5.30 21.83
C ASP A 99 -2.02 -6.71 22.27
N LYS A 100 -1.37 -7.24 23.27
CA LYS A 100 -1.69 -8.57 23.81
C LYS A 100 -3.11 -8.69 24.37
N GLU A 101 -3.64 -7.59 24.92
CA GLU A 101 -4.98 -7.55 25.55
C GLU A 101 -6.07 -7.32 24.51
N HIS A 102 -5.74 -6.61 23.43
CA HIS A 102 -6.63 -6.24 22.34
C HIS A 102 -6.06 -6.69 20.99
N PRO A 103 -6.08 -7.99 20.69
CA PRO A 103 -5.53 -8.52 19.44
C PRO A 103 -6.18 -7.96 18.17
N ARG A 104 -7.50 -7.68 18.22
CA ARG A 104 -8.25 -7.03 17.13
C ARG A 104 -8.16 -5.50 17.22
N GLY A 105 -7.80 -4.98 18.37
CA GLY A 105 -7.44 -3.59 18.60
C GLY A 105 -8.55 -2.71 19.15
N VAL A 106 -8.12 -1.55 19.61
CA VAL A 106 -8.98 -0.49 20.12
C VAL A 106 -8.78 0.80 19.36
N TRP A 107 -9.85 1.48 18.99
CA TRP A 107 -9.82 2.87 18.58
C TRP A 107 -9.93 3.75 19.80
N ARG A 108 -8.94 4.61 20.03
CA ARG A 108 -8.77 5.37 21.25
C ARG A 108 -8.32 6.79 20.96
N ARG A 109 -8.47 7.71 21.93
CA ARG A 109 -8.04 9.08 21.84
C ARG A 109 -7.40 9.58 23.14
N THR A 110 -6.67 10.68 23.03
CA THR A 110 -6.12 11.40 24.18
C THR A 110 -5.95 12.89 23.85
N SER A 111 -5.69 13.76 24.84
CA SER A 111 -5.33 15.15 24.60
C SER A 111 -3.84 15.28 24.19
N LEU A 112 -3.46 16.40 23.58
CA LEU A 112 -2.07 16.67 23.24
C LEU A 112 -1.17 16.73 24.49
N GLU A 113 -1.70 17.33 25.58
CA GLU A 113 -0.97 17.38 26.86
C GLU A 113 -0.68 15.98 27.40
N GLU A 114 -1.71 15.13 27.40
CA GLU A 114 -1.58 13.75 27.91
C GLU A 114 -0.68 12.91 26.96
N TYR A 115 -0.82 13.09 25.66
CA TYR A 115 0.01 12.39 24.67
C TYR A 115 1.50 12.64 24.87
N SER A 116 1.87 13.86 25.32
CA SER A 116 3.27 14.26 25.53
C SER A 116 3.92 13.58 26.74
N LYS A 117 3.13 12.93 27.60
CA LYS A 117 3.66 12.18 28.76
C LYS A 117 4.29 10.84 28.32
N PRO A 118 5.26 10.32 29.07
CA PRO A 118 5.85 8.99 28.77
C PRO A 118 4.81 7.87 28.71
N SER A 119 3.80 7.89 29.59
CA SER A 119 2.71 6.92 29.65
C SER A 119 1.37 7.65 29.59
N PRO A 120 0.88 7.97 28.37
CA PRO A 120 -0.37 8.70 28.20
C PRO A 120 -1.56 7.85 28.60
N LYS A 121 -2.57 8.50 29.21
CA LYS A 121 -3.87 7.89 29.44
C LYS A 121 -4.69 7.98 28.18
N TRP A 122 -5.27 6.86 27.77
CA TRP A 122 -6.08 6.74 26.59
C TRP A 122 -7.57 6.56 26.96
N ASP A 123 -8.41 7.29 26.26
CA ASP A 123 -9.85 7.15 26.29
C ASP A 123 -10.27 6.21 25.16
N VAL A 124 -10.73 4.98 25.50
CA VAL A 124 -11.17 3.98 24.51
C VAL A 124 -12.52 4.39 23.95
N ILE A 125 -12.58 4.57 22.64
CA ILE A 125 -13.78 4.94 21.88
C ILE A 125 -14.52 3.71 21.39
N LEU A 126 -13.80 2.74 20.81
CA LEU A 126 -14.36 1.51 20.30
C LEU A 126 -13.38 0.35 20.50
N ASP A 127 -13.81 -0.68 21.17
CA ASP A 127 -13.10 -1.94 21.37
C ASP A 127 -13.60 -2.97 20.34
N ILE A 128 -12.73 -3.39 19.43
CA ILE A 128 -13.07 -4.28 18.33
C ILE A 128 -13.20 -5.73 18.81
N ASP A 129 -12.41 -6.14 19.80
CA ASP A 129 -12.51 -7.47 20.40
C ASP A 129 -13.86 -7.63 21.14
N ALA A 130 -14.25 -6.63 21.92
CA ALA A 130 -15.54 -6.61 22.61
C ALA A 130 -16.73 -6.58 21.62
N LEU A 131 -16.63 -5.78 20.55
CA LEU A 131 -17.64 -5.71 19.50
C LEU A 131 -17.78 -7.06 18.79
N GLY A 132 -16.66 -7.67 18.39
CA GLY A 132 -16.63 -8.97 17.72
C GLY A 132 -17.28 -10.06 18.58
N LYS A 133 -16.94 -10.08 19.88
CA LYS A 133 -17.53 -11.01 20.86
C LYS A 133 -19.06 -10.82 21.00
N ALA A 134 -19.51 -9.57 21.06
CA ALA A 134 -20.93 -9.25 21.21
C ALA A 134 -21.76 -9.63 19.97
N GLU A 135 -21.17 -9.53 18.78
CA GLU A 135 -21.87 -9.79 17.52
C GLU A 135 -21.57 -11.19 16.94
N GLY A 136 -20.67 -11.96 17.54
CA GLY A 136 -20.23 -13.27 17.02
C GLY A 136 -19.49 -13.18 15.69
N LYS A 137 -18.71 -12.11 15.47
CA LYS A 137 -18.00 -11.79 14.23
C LYS A 137 -16.53 -11.49 14.46
N GLN A 138 -15.70 -11.75 13.45
CA GLN A 138 -14.26 -11.46 13.47
C GLN A 138 -13.97 -10.09 12.84
N TRP A 139 -14.48 -9.02 13.46
CA TRP A 139 -14.29 -7.68 12.92
C TRP A 139 -12.82 -7.25 12.87
N VAL A 140 -12.45 -6.59 11.78
CA VAL A 140 -11.19 -5.86 11.61
C VAL A 140 -11.52 -4.39 11.35
N TYR A 141 -11.00 -3.50 12.19
CA TYR A 141 -11.19 -2.06 12.02
C TYR A 141 -10.46 -1.53 10.80
N ARG A 142 -11.15 -0.73 10.00
CA ARG A 142 -10.64 -0.17 8.74
C ARG A 142 -10.64 1.36 8.69
N GLY A 143 -10.91 1.96 9.81
CA GLY A 143 -10.90 3.42 9.93
C GLY A 143 -12.25 4.00 10.30
N ALA A 144 -12.24 5.29 10.58
CA ALA A 144 -13.42 6.09 10.85
C ALA A 144 -13.30 7.45 10.14
N GLN A 145 -14.38 7.89 9.52
CA GLN A 145 -14.49 9.19 8.89
C GLN A 145 -15.44 10.06 9.70
N CYS A 146 -14.90 11.02 10.44
CA CYS A 146 -15.68 11.82 11.37
C CYS A 146 -16.09 13.15 10.76
N LEU A 147 -17.30 13.59 11.09
CA LEU A 147 -17.90 14.83 10.60
C LEU A 147 -17.29 16.05 11.29
N GLN A 148 -16.59 16.87 10.53
CA GLN A 148 -16.07 18.16 10.98
C GLN A 148 -17.22 19.19 11.20
N PRO A 149 -17.04 20.20 12.05
CA PRO A 149 -15.85 20.47 12.88
C PRO A 149 -15.90 19.80 14.26
N LYS A 150 -17.04 19.19 14.66
CA LYS A 150 -17.23 18.63 16.01
C LYS A 150 -16.58 17.27 16.19
N TYR A 151 -16.44 16.48 15.12
CA TYR A 151 -15.91 15.10 15.14
C TYR A 151 -16.64 14.15 16.09
N GLU A 152 -17.91 14.42 16.40
CA GLU A 152 -18.73 13.60 17.29
C GLU A 152 -19.42 12.44 16.56
N ARG A 153 -19.73 12.60 15.28
CA ARG A 153 -20.34 11.59 14.41
C ARG A 153 -19.33 11.04 13.44
N CYS A 154 -19.21 9.72 13.37
CA CYS A 154 -18.25 9.06 12.51
C CYS A 154 -18.89 7.93 11.70
N LEU A 155 -18.45 7.71 10.49
CA LEU A 155 -18.70 6.49 9.71
C LEU A 155 -17.55 5.54 9.98
N VAL A 156 -17.81 4.48 10.75
CA VAL A 156 -16.83 3.45 11.08
C VAL A 156 -16.90 2.34 10.06
N SER A 157 -15.77 2.00 9.47
CA SER A 157 -15.61 0.91 8.51
C SER A 157 -15.08 -0.34 9.21
N LEU A 158 -15.81 -1.44 9.09
CA LEU A 158 -15.53 -2.72 9.74
C LEU A 158 -15.50 -3.83 8.69
N SER A 159 -14.39 -4.55 8.66
CA SER A 159 -14.22 -5.71 7.79
C SER A 159 -14.53 -7.00 8.53
N PRO A 160 -15.25 -7.97 7.94
CA PRO A 160 -15.48 -9.24 8.62
C PRO A 160 -14.23 -10.10 8.77
N ASP A 161 -13.34 -10.15 7.76
CA ASP A 161 -12.19 -11.09 7.75
C ASP A 161 -10.86 -10.43 7.38
N GLY A 162 -10.84 -9.11 7.35
CA GLY A 162 -9.64 -8.35 7.02
C GLY A 162 -9.38 -8.10 5.54
N GLY A 163 -10.23 -8.51 4.63
CA GLY A 163 -10.16 -8.16 3.21
C GLY A 163 -10.68 -6.72 2.89
N ASP A 164 -10.93 -6.31 1.62
CA ASP A 164 -11.19 -4.92 1.18
C ASP A 164 -12.67 -4.40 1.24
N ALA A 165 -13.76 -5.19 1.29
CA ALA A 165 -15.13 -4.69 1.44
C ALA A 165 -15.55 -4.51 2.92
N VAL A 166 -16.20 -3.47 3.29
CA VAL A 166 -16.52 -3.10 4.65
C VAL A 166 -18.02 -2.91 4.88
N ALA A 167 -18.49 -3.27 6.05
CA ALA A 167 -19.70 -2.67 6.58
C ALA A 167 -19.35 -1.27 7.08
N VAL A 168 -20.16 -0.27 6.70
CA VAL A 168 -20.03 1.09 7.21
C VAL A 168 -21.15 1.37 8.18
N ARG A 169 -20.84 1.86 9.37
CA ARG A 169 -21.83 2.09 10.43
C ARG A 169 -21.59 3.45 11.08
N GLU A 170 -22.66 4.22 11.23
CA GLU A 170 -22.59 5.50 11.95
C GLU A 170 -22.39 5.27 13.44
N PHE A 171 -21.42 5.97 14.01
CA PHE A 171 -21.01 5.87 15.41
C PHE A 171 -21.02 7.25 16.07
N ASP A 172 -21.52 7.31 17.29
CA ASP A 172 -21.53 8.50 18.11
C ASP A 172 -20.45 8.42 19.18
N ILE A 173 -19.45 9.30 19.09
CA ILE A 173 -18.31 9.29 20.02
C ILE A 173 -18.71 9.63 21.45
N PRO A 174 -19.57 10.67 21.73
CA PRO A 174 -20.00 10.95 23.09
C PRO A 174 -20.65 9.78 23.81
N SER A 175 -21.56 9.09 23.16
CA SER A 175 -22.23 7.90 23.74
C SER A 175 -21.49 6.58 23.56
N ARG A 176 -20.41 6.58 22.76
CA ARG A 176 -19.61 5.37 22.41
C ARG A 176 -20.46 4.23 21.87
N SER A 177 -21.40 4.56 21.02
CA SER A 177 -22.34 3.57 20.49
C SER A 177 -22.66 3.82 19.01
N PHE A 178 -23.02 2.75 18.31
CA PHE A 178 -23.58 2.87 16.98
C PHE A 178 -24.96 3.54 17.03
N VAL A 179 -25.18 4.48 16.10
CA VAL A 179 -26.39 5.29 16.07
C VAL A 179 -27.58 4.42 15.62
N LYS A 180 -28.59 4.29 16.49
CA LYS A 180 -29.81 3.58 16.11
C LYS A 180 -30.56 4.33 15.01
N GLY A 181 -30.78 3.66 13.87
CA GLY A 181 -31.37 4.29 12.69
C GLY A 181 -30.43 5.29 11.98
N GLY A 182 -29.13 5.29 12.31
CA GLY A 182 -28.10 6.03 11.61
C GLY A 182 -27.76 5.45 10.25
N PHE A 183 -26.81 6.06 9.56
CA PHE A 183 -26.32 5.55 8.28
C PHE A 183 -25.66 4.19 8.46
N GLN A 184 -26.05 3.23 7.62
CA GLN A 184 -25.50 1.88 7.64
C GLN A 184 -25.44 1.32 6.22
N LEU A 185 -24.29 0.75 5.85
CA LEU A 185 -24.09 -0.01 4.61
C LEU A 185 -23.69 -1.44 4.94
N ASP A 186 -24.22 -2.36 4.17
CA ASP A 186 -23.78 -3.75 4.18
C ASP A 186 -22.36 -3.89 3.64
N VAL A 187 -21.77 -5.08 3.80
CA VAL A 187 -20.40 -5.35 3.39
C VAL A 187 -20.26 -5.25 1.87
N ALA A 188 -19.52 -4.24 1.43
CA ALA A 188 -19.16 -4.02 0.03
C ALA A 188 -17.92 -3.10 -0.02
N LYS A 189 -17.22 -3.06 -1.15
CA LYS A 189 -16.28 -1.96 -1.41
C LYS A 189 -17.10 -0.69 -1.57
N SER A 190 -16.91 0.28 -0.69
CA SER A 190 -17.78 1.46 -0.60
C SER A 190 -16.97 2.75 -0.49
N ASN A 191 -17.49 3.81 -1.11
CA ASN A 191 -17.00 5.18 -0.95
C ASN A 191 -18.07 5.98 -0.20
N VAL A 192 -17.73 6.63 0.89
CA VAL A 192 -18.64 7.48 1.66
C VAL A 192 -17.99 8.83 1.96
N SER A 193 -18.77 9.88 1.97
CA SER A 193 -18.33 11.21 2.38
C SER A 193 -19.48 11.99 2.99
N TRP A 194 -19.26 12.59 4.16
CA TRP A 194 -20.23 13.49 4.75
C TRP A 194 -20.43 14.74 3.89
N ILE A 195 -21.67 15.13 3.59
CA ILE A 195 -22.03 16.46 3.11
C ILE A 195 -22.39 17.34 4.30
N ASP A 196 -23.23 16.82 5.18
CA ASP A 196 -23.64 17.42 6.45
C ASP A 196 -24.11 16.29 7.39
N GLU A 197 -24.62 16.63 8.59
CA GLU A 197 -25.11 15.67 9.58
C GLU A 197 -26.22 14.75 9.03
N ASN A 198 -26.97 15.20 8.04
CA ASN A 198 -28.14 14.51 7.51
C ASN A 198 -27.96 13.99 6.09
N THR A 199 -26.80 14.16 5.49
CA THR A 199 -26.59 13.83 4.08
C THR A 199 -25.20 13.27 3.82
N LEU A 200 -25.14 12.18 3.04
CA LEU A 200 -23.88 11.59 2.56
C LEU A 200 -23.82 11.59 1.03
N TYR A 201 -22.60 11.69 0.50
CA TYR A 201 -22.27 11.05 -0.75
C TYR A 201 -21.95 9.57 -0.48
N VAL A 202 -22.48 8.68 -1.30
CA VAL A 202 -22.32 7.23 -1.16
C VAL A 202 -22.16 6.56 -2.52
N GLY A 203 -21.15 5.70 -2.61
CA GLY A 203 -21.00 4.68 -3.64
C GLY A 203 -20.82 3.34 -2.95
N THR A 204 -21.60 2.33 -3.34
CA THR A 204 -21.56 1.00 -2.75
C THR A 204 -22.19 0.00 -3.72
N ASP A 205 -22.37 -1.25 -3.32
CA ASP A 205 -23.20 -2.20 -4.07
C ASP A 205 -24.69 -1.86 -3.89
N PHE A 206 -25.31 -1.36 -4.95
CA PHE A 206 -26.74 -1.07 -5.01
C PHE A 206 -27.52 -2.19 -5.73
N GLY A 207 -26.90 -3.34 -5.99
CA GLY A 207 -27.44 -4.44 -6.75
C GLY A 207 -26.79 -4.62 -8.13
N PRO A 208 -27.30 -5.53 -8.95
CA PRO A 208 -26.70 -5.90 -10.24
C PRO A 208 -26.35 -4.70 -11.12
N GLY A 209 -25.10 -4.65 -11.60
CA GLY A 209 -24.59 -3.60 -12.47
C GLY A 209 -24.20 -2.30 -11.77
N SER A 210 -24.22 -2.23 -10.44
CA SER A 210 -23.82 -1.04 -9.68
C SER A 210 -22.33 -0.94 -9.40
N MET A 211 -21.58 -2.01 -9.62
CA MET A 211 -20.14 -2.09 -9.42
C MET A 211 -19.38 -2.15 -10.75
N THR A 212 -18.12 -1.80 -10.73
CA THR A 212 -17.20 -1.94 -11.85
C THR A 212 -16.71 -3.39 -12.00
N GLU A 213 -16.00 -3.69 -13.08
CA GLU A 213 -15.36 -4.98 -13.31
C GLU A 213 -14.32 -5.34 -12.23
N SER A 214 -13.77 -4.32 -11.54
CA SER A 214 -12.84 -4.47 -10.40
C SER A 214 -13.56 -4.51 -9.05
N SER A 215 -14.88 -4.62 -9.04
CA SER A 215 -15.74 -4.67 -7.83
C SER A 215 -15.67 -3.42 -6.96
N TYR A 216 -15.38 -2.26 -7.54
CA TYR A 216 -15.49 -0.96 -6.88
C TYR A 216 -16.79 -0.25 -7.25
N PRO A 217 -17.25 0.77 -6.48
CA PRO A 217 -18.45 1.51 -6.81
C PRO A 217 -18.38 2.21 -8.17
N ARG A 218 -19.40 2.00 -9.01
CA ARG A 218 -19.56 2.64 -10.32
C ARG A 218 -20.53 3.83 -10.27
N ILE A 219 -21.38 3.86 -9.24
CA ILE A 219 -22.45 4.86 -9.10
C ILE A 219 -22.21 5.68 -7.84
N ALA A 220 -22.18 7.00 -7.97
CA ALA A 220 -22.19 7.93 -6.85
C ALA A 220 -23.61 8.46 -6.63
N LYS A 221 -24.10 8.40 -5.39
CA LYS A 221 -25.41 8.89 -5.00
C LYS A 221 -25.33 9.86 -3.82
N ARG A 222 -26.36 10.69 -3.67
CA ARG A 222 -26.62 11.51 -2.50
C ARG A 222 -27.71 10.84 -1.66
N TRP A 223 -27.40 10.52 -0.42
CA TRP A 223 -28.28 9.79 0.49
C TRP A 223 -28.67 10.66 1.71
N VAL A 224 -29.97 10.77 1.95
CA VAL A 224 -30.52 11.61 3.03
C VAL A 224 -30.90 10.70 4.23
N ARG A 225 -30.56 11.16 5.42
CA ARG A 225 -30.88 10.49 6.69
C ARG A 225 -32.36 10.14 6.80
N GLY A 226 -32.63 8.97 7.36
CA GLY A 226 -33.99 8.46 7.57
C GLY A 226 -34.68 7.96 6.31
N THR A 227 -34.04 8.01 5.13
CA THR A 227 -34.56 7.39 3.92
C THR A 227 -33.83 6.05 3.65
N PRO A 228 -34.49 5.07 3.01
CA PRO A 228 -33.81 3.85 2.61
C PRO A 228 -32.75 4.15 1.57
N LEU A 229 -31.67 3.35 1.54
CA LEU A 229 -30.56 3.51 0.57
C LEU A 229 -31.04 3.48 -0.88
N SER A 230 -32.12 2.71 -1.17
CA SER A 230 -32.74 2.65 -2.51
C SER A 230 -33.35 3.98 -2.97
N ALA A 231 -33.65 4.90 -2.04
CA ALA A 231 -34.15 6.24 -2.36
C ALA A 231 -33.03 7.29 -2.58
N ALA A 232 -31.77 6.89 -2.42
CA ALA A 232 -30.64 7.79 -2.65
C ALA A 232 -30.58 8.25 -4.12
N LYS A 233 -30.43 9.58 -4.31
CA LYS A 233 -30.44 10.20 -5.64
C LYS A 233 -29.11 9.99 -6.35
N THR A 234 -29.13 9.44 -7.56
CA THR A 234 -27.94 9.30 -8.40
C THR A 234 -27.38 10.66 -8.82
N ILE A 235 -26.11 10.88 -8.59
CA ILE A 235 -25.31 12.03 -9.00
C ILE A 235 -24.60 11.73 -10.32
N TYR A 236 -24.00 10.53 -10.38
CA TYR A 236 -23.27 10.09 -11.57
C TYR A 236 -23.22 8.57 -11.64
N GLU A 237 -23.21 8.07 -12.86
CA GLU A 237 -23.03 6.66 -13.19
C GLU A 237 -21.88 6.53 -14.18
N GLY A 238 -20.79 5.88 -13.76
CA GLY A 238 -19.62 5.59 -14.57
C GLY A 238 -19.78 4.36 -15.44
N LYS A 239 -18.75 4.02 -16.19
CA LYS A 239 -18.68 2.82 -17.03
C LYS A 239 -18.33 1.60 -16.19
N PRO A 240 -18.72 0.39 -16.59
CA PRO A 240 -18.24 -0.85 -15.95
C PRO A 240 -16.70 -0.99 -15.94
N THR A 241 -16.05 -0.45 -16.97
CA THR A 241 -14.60 -0.48 -17.17
C THR A 241 -13.86 0.62 -16.41
N ASP A 242 -14.55 1.61 -15.81
CA ASP A 242 -13.90 2.55 -14.91
C ASP A 242 -13.44 1.81 -13.63
N MET A 243 -12.38 2.29 -13.00
CA MET A 243 -11.92 1.69 -11.76
C MET A 243 -12.89 1.99 -10.61
N THR A 244 -13.25 3.26 -10.41
CA THR A 244 -14.24 3.66 -9.40
C THR A 244 -14.80 5.05 -9.65
N VAL A 245 -15.97 5.32 -9.08
CA VAL A 245 -16.60 6.65 -9.04
C VAL A 245 -16.85 7.04 -7.60
N SER A 246 -16.49 8.27 -7.23
CA SER A 246 -16.76 8.82 -5.90
C SER A 246 -17.14 10.29 -5.96
N ALA A 247 -18.06 10.70 -5.09
CA ALA A 247 -18.32 12.12 -4.83
C ALA A 247 -17.92 12.44 -3.39
N TYR A 248 -17.39 13.63 -3.16
CA TYR A 248 -16.95 14.04 -1.83
C TYR A 248 -17.12 15.53 -1.61
N HIS A 249 -17.25 15.91 -0.35
CA HIS A 249 -17.39 17.28 0.11
C HIS A 249 -16.17 17.70 0.91
N THR A 250 -15.58 18.86 0.58
CA THR A 250 -14.48 19.46 1.33
C THR A 250 -15.04 20.50 2.30
N ARG A 251 -14.48 20.56 3.52
CA ARG A 251 -14.98 21.41 4.61
C ARG A 251 -14.01 22.47 5.06
N THR A 252 -13.00 22.78 4.24
CA THR A 252 -12.08 23.87 4.55
C THR A 252 -12.87 25.16 4.71
N PRO A 253 -12.86 25.80 5.91
CA PRO A 253 -13.72 26.94 6.22
C PRO A 253 -13.58 28.09 5.21
N GLY A 254 -14.72 28.48 4.60
CA GLY A 254 -14.80 29.51 3.56
C GLY A 254 -14.43 29.04 2.15
N PHE A 255 -14.14 27.73 1.99
CA PHE A 255 -13.80 27.12 0.71
C PHE A 255 -14.48 25.74 0.53
N GLU A 256 -15.66 25.61 1.10
CA GLU A 256 -16.43 24.38 1.00
C GLU A 256 -16.80 24.10 -0.47
N ARG A 257 -16.54 22.90 -0.93
CA ARG A 257 -16.78 22.49 -2.32
C ARG A 257 -17.18 21.01 -2.40
N ASP A 258 -17.97 20.72 -3.42
CA ASP A 258 -18.35 19.36 -3.78
C ASP A 258 -17.62 18.93 -5.04
N PHE A 259 -17.05 17.74 -5.01
CA PHE A 259 -16.33 17.18 -6.15
C PHE A 259 -16.88 15.80 -6.52
N LEU A 260 -16.76 15.47 -7.80
CA LEU A 260 -16.95 14.13 -8.36
C LEU A 260 -15.64 13.71 -8.98
N SER A 261 -15.16 12.51 -8.61
CA SER A 261 -14.00 11.87 -9.22
C SER A 261 -14.43 10.61 -9.97
N VAL A 262 -14.04 10.54 -11.24
CA VAL A 262 -14.20 9.37 -12.10
C VAL A 262 -12.80 8.83 -12.37
N VAL A 263 -12.43 7.77 -11.68
CA VAL A 263 -11.14 7.13 -11.81
C VAL A 263 -11.25 6.04 -12.86
N LYS A 264 -10.54 6.19 -13.97
CA LYS A 264 -10.53 5.26 -15.09
C LYS A 264 -9.65 4.06 -14.81
N ASP A 265 -8.44 4.33 -14.31
CA ASP A 265 -7.45 3.35 -13.89
C ASP A 265 -6.52 3.96 -12.82
N PHE A 266 -5.44 3.29 -12.45
CA PHE A 266 -4.51 3.76 -11.41
C PHE A 266 -3.84 5.11 -11.70
N TYR A 267 -3.81 5.55 -12.95
CA TYR A 267 -3.05 6.73 -13.38
C TYR A 267 -3.91 7.78 -14.07
N HIS A 268 -5.15 7.45 -14.42
CA HIS A 268 -6.03 8.35 -15.15
C HIS A 268 -7.33 8.60 -14.39
N SER A 269 -7.64 9.86 -14.19
CA SER A 269 -8.88 10.28 -13.53
C SER A 269 -9.41 11.61 -14.11
N GLU A 270 -10.70 11.80 -14.00
CA GLU A 270 -11.36 13.08 -14.28
C GLU A 270 -12.02 13.58 -13.01
N THR A 271 -11.77 14.84 -12.66
CA THR A 271 -12.41 15.49 -11.51
C THR A 271 -13.32 16.61 -11.97
N TYR A 272 -14.48 16.69 -11.36
CA TYR A 272 -15.49 17.68 -11.63
C TYR A 272 -15.85 18.45 -10.37
N LEU A 273 -15.97 19.75 -10.47
CA LEU A 273 -16.63 20.58 -9.46
C LEU A 273 -18.15 20.42 -9.60
N LEU A 274 -18.82 20.05 -8.53
CA LEU A 274 -20.28 19.93 -8.47
C LEU A 274 -20.88 21.25 -7.95
N THR A 275 -21.92 21.72 -8.64
CA THR A 275 -22.81 22.79 -8.15
C THR A 275 -24.23 22.27 -8.12
N SER A 276 -25.21 23.06 -7.64
CA SER A 276 -26.62 22.66 -7.60
C SER A 276 -27.14 22.14 -8.95
N ASP A 277 -26.65 22.72 -10.04
CA ASP A 277 -27.22 22.53 -11.38
C ASP A 277 -26.26 21.98 -12.42
N GLN A 278 -24.94 21.93 -12.13
CA GLN A 278 -23.92 21.60 -13.13
C GLN A 278 -22.77 20.81 -12.55
N ARG A 279 -22.13 20.03 -13.44
CA ARG A 279 -20.82 19.44 -13.26
C ARG A 279 -19.84 20.15 -14.18
N LYS A 280 -18.83 20.79 -13.62
CA LYS A 280 -17.79 21.47 -14.41
C LYS A 280 -16.48 20.72 -14.26
N ARG A 281 -15.97 20.18 -15.38
CA ARG A 281 -14.68 19.47 -15.37
C ARG A 281 -13.55 20.44 -15.01
N ILE A 282 -12.59 19.95 -14.23
CA ILE A 282 -11.32 20.61 -14.00
C ILE A 282 -10.42 20.20 -15.17
N GLU A 283 -10.13 21.14 -16.07
CA GLU A 283 -9.50 20.88 -17.37
C GLU A 283 -7.97 20.73 -17.24
N ILE A 284 -7.55 19.62 -16.60
CA ILE A 284 -6.17 19.17 -16.50
C ILE A 284 -5.98 17.87 -17.29
N PRO A 285 -4.74 17.42 -17.60
CA PRO A 285 -4.50 16.09 -18.12
C PRO A 285 -5.11 15.01 -17.20
N ASP A 286 -5.68 13.99 -17.76
CA ASP A 286 -6.31 12.93 -16.96
C ASP A 286 -5.28 12.04 -16.22
N ASP A 287 -4.01 12.09 -16.63
CA ASP A 287 -2.87 11.49 -15.91
C ASP A 287 -2.27 12.40 -14.83
N ALA A 288 -2.80 13.62 -14.62
CA ALA A 288 -2.31 14.52 -13.61
C ALA A 288 -2.96 14.25 -12.23
N GLU A 289 -2.13 14.17 -11.20
CA GLU A 289 -2.61 14.27 -9.83
C GLU A 289 -2.94 15.71 -9.51
N MET A 290 -4.00 15.94 -8.74
CA MET A 290 -4.39 17.28 -8.30
C MET A 290 -4.83 17.29 -6.83
N SER A 291 -4.68 18.44 -6.21
CA SER A 291 -5.34 18.74 -4.93
C SER A 291 -5.82 20.17 -4.90
N VAL A 292 -6.88 20.39 -4.14
CA VAL A 292 -7.42 21.74 -3.89
C VAL A 292 -7.37 21.99 -2.40
N HIS A 293 -6.73 23.08 -2.01
CA HIS A 293 -6.71 23.56 -0.64
C HIS A 293 -6.94 25.06 -0.63
N ARG A 294 -8.01 25.50 0.02
CA ARG A 294 -8.43 26.91 0.04
C ARG A 294 -8.57 27.48 -1.39
N GLU A 295 -7.85 28.56 -1.69
CA GLU A 295 -7.79 29.19 -3.02
C GLU A 295 -6.87 28.49 -4.01
N TRP A 296 -6.07 27.49 -3.57
CA TRP A 296 -5.01 26.90 -4.38
C TRP A 296 -5.44 25.59 -5.05
N LEU A 297 -5.12 25.47 -6.32
CA LEU A 297 -5.11 24.24 -7.10
C LEU A 297 -3.66 23.82 -7.30
N LEU A 298 -3.28 22.65 -6.83
CA LEU A 298 -1.99 22.02 -7.12
C LEU A 298 -2.19 20.96 -8.20
N ILE A 299 -1.27 20.89 -9.16
CA ILE A 299 -1.32 19.97 -10.29
C ILE A 299 0.06 19.32 -10.45
N GLN A 300 0.10 18.00 -10.54
CA GLN A 300 1.32 17.24 -10.80
C GLN A 300 1.06 16.29 -11.98
N PRO A 301 1.43 16.68 -13.23
CA PRO A 301 1.27 15.83 -14.40
C PRO A 301 2.29 14.68 -14.37
N ARG A 302 1.87 13.51 -14.78
CA ARG A 302 2.74 12.33 -14.88
C ARG A 302 3.51 12.29 -16.19
N SER A 303 2.95 12.88 -17.25
CA SER A 303 3.61 13.07 -18.55
C SER A 303 3.90 14.57 -18.80
N PRO A 304 4.79 14.92 -19.76
CA PRO A 304 5.03 16.31 -20.10
C PRO A 304 3.74 17.02 -20.55
N TRP A 305 3.46 18.17 -19.97
CA TRP A 305 2.25 18.94 -20.26
C TRP A 305 2.56 20.30 -20.87
N THR A 306 1.98 20.58 -22.06
CA THR A 306 2.07 21.87 -22.73
C THR A 306 0.76 22.60 -22.62
N VAL A 307 0.76 23.77 -21.96
CA VAL A 307 -0.41 24.59 -21.71
C VAL A 307 -0.03 26.06 -21.63
N GLY A 308 -0.88 26.96 -22.13
CA GLY A 308 -0.59 28.40 -22.13
C GLY A 308 0.71 28.79 -22.85
N GLY A 309 1.14 28.00 -23.84
CA GLY A 309 2.39 28.23 -24.58
C GLY A 309 3.66 27.85 -23.82
N LYS A 310 3.56 27.20 -22.65
CA LYS A 310 4.69 26.70 -21.86
C LYS A 310 4.61 25.18 -21.74
N SER A 311 5.77 24.52 -21.71
CA SER A 311 5.89 23.07 -21.48
C SER A 311 6.46 22.81 -20.09
N TYR A 312 5.84 21.88 -19.38
CA TYR A 312 6.21 21.46 -18.03
C TYR A 312 6.60 19.97 -18.06
N PRO A 313 7.68 19.57 -17.38
CA PRO A 313 8.12 18.16 -17.39
C PRO A 313 7.19 17.28 -16.54
N ALA A 314 7.26 15.96 -16.76
CA ALA A 314 6.63 14.97 -15.91
C ALA A 314 7.10 15.09 -14.45
N GLY A 315 6.17 15.02 -13.48
CA GLY A 315 6.48 15.09 -12.06
C GLY A 315 6.72 16.49 -11.50
N VAL A 316 6.59 17.57 -12.31
CA VAL A 316 6.59 18.96 -11.83
C VAL A 316 5.40 19.18 -10.92
N LEU A 317 5.55 19.99 -9.86
CA LEU A 317 4.41 20.49 -9.07
C LEU A 317 4.11 21.93 -9.43
N LEU A 318 2.89 22.18 -9.89
CA LEU A 318 2.39 23.47 -10.31
C LEU A 318 1.30 23.94 -9.34
N ALA A 319 1.28 25.24 -9.05
CA ALA A 319 0.19 25.91 -8.31
C ALA A 319 -0.51 26.94 -9.17
N SER A 320 -1.83 27.04 -9.03
CA SER A 320 -2.67 28.08 -9.61
C SER A 320 -3.77 28.46 -8.63
N SER A 321 -4.37 29.66 -8.80
CA SER A 321 -5.65 29.95 -8.16
C SER A 321 -6.73 29.02 -8.69
N PHE A 322 -7.46 28.34 -7.81
CA PHE A 322 -8.53 27.42 -8.22
C PHE A 322 -9.60 28.14 -9.02
N ASP A 323 -10.12 29.27 -8.51
CA ASP A 323 -11.19 30.03 -9.19
C ASP A 323 -10.69 30.67 -10.50
N GLY A 324 -9.43 31.15 -10.50
CA GLY A 324 -8.79 31.64 -11.71
C GLY A 324 -8.67 30.56 -12.79
N PHE A 325 -8.23 29.37 -12.40
CA PHE A 325 -8.13 28.21 -13.29
C PHE A 325 -9.51 27.80 -13.84
N MET A 326 -10.51 27.72 -12.96
CA MET A 326 -11.89 27.42 -13.34
C MET A 326 -12.50 28.50 -14.22
N GLY A 327 -12.00 29.74 -14.13
CA GLY A 327 -12.34 30.87 -15.00
C GLY A 327 -11.60 30.89 -16.36
N GLY A 328 -10.65 29.96 -16.57
CA GLY A 328 -9.89 29.82 -17.83
C GLY A 328 -8.45 30.34 -17.76
N ALA A 329 -7.98 30.87 -16.62
CA ALA A 329 -6.59 31.24 -16.45
C ALA A 329 -5.67 29.99 -16.53
N ARG A 330 -4.47 30.18 -17.08
CA ARG A 330 -3.45 29.12 -17.22
C ARG A 330 -2.08 29.63 -16.78
N ASP A 331 -2.10 30.48 -15.74
CA ASP A 331 -0.88 30.96 -15.08
C ASP A 331 -0.52 30.04 -13.92
N PHE A 332 0.71 29.52 -13.96
CA PHE A 332 1.19 28.57 -12.95
C PHE A 332 2.48 29.06 -12.31
N THR A 333 2.57 28.88 -11.01
CA THR A 333 3.81 28.94 -10.25
C THR A 333 4.40 27.53 -10.13
N VAL A 334 5.68 27.36 -10.49
CA VAL A 334 6.39 26.09 -10.32
C VAL A 334 6.83 25.97 -8.87
N LEU A 335 6.25 25.02 -8.14
CA LEU A 335 6.59 24.76 -6.74
C LEU A 335 7.72 23.73 -6.59
N PHE A 336 7.81 22.79 -7.51
CA PHE A 336 8.88 21.79 -7.58
C PHE A 336 9.13 21.43 -9.05
N GLN A 337 10.40 21.29 -9.41
CA GLN A 337 10.80 20.78 -10.72
C GLN A 337 11.79 19.63 -10.51
N PRO A 338 11.46 18.41 -11.00
CA PRO A 338 12.36 17.27 -10.90
C PRO A 338 13.59 17.43 -11.81
N ASP A 339 14.67 16.76 -11.41
CA ASP A 339 15.86 16.52 -12.24
C ASP A 339 16.21 15.03 -12.27
N ASP A 340 17.42 14.68 -12.69
CA ASP A 340 17.84 13.27 -12.83
C ASP A 340 18.01 12.57 -11.47
N HIS A 341 18.17 13.32 -10.37
CA HIS A 341 18.41 12.81 -9.02
C HIS A 341 17.24 13.03 -8.10
N THR A 342 16.36 14.00 -8.39
CA THR A 342 15.32 14.45 -7.47
C THR A 342 13.91 14.14 -7.99
N SER A 343 13.03 13.79 -7.04
CA SER A 343 11.60 13.61 -7.26
C SER A 343 10.79 14.12 -6.06
N LEU A 344 9.53 14.45 -6.30
CA LEU A 344 8.58 14.80 -5.25
C LEU A 344 7.89 13.52 -4.75
N ALA A 345 8.16 13.14 -3.49
CA ALA A 345 7.53 11.99 -2.88
C ALA A 345 6.11 12.31 -2.40
N SER A 346 5.93 13.46 -1.77
CA SER A 346 4.62 13.92 -1.27
C SER A 346 4.66 15.40 -0.93
N TYR A 347 3.50 15.95 -0.61
CA TYR A 347 3.37 17.29 -0.02
C TYR A 347 2.22 17.32 0.98
N SER A 348 2.34 18.19 1.98
CA SER A 348 1.33 18.37 3.04
C SER A 348 1.07 19.84 3.32
N TRP A 349 -0.22 20.21 3.39
CA TRP A 349 -0.61 21.55 3.81
C TRP A 349 -0.66 21.66 5.34
N THR A 350 -0.14 22.75 5.87
CA THR A 350 -0.54 23.34 7.13
C THR A 350 -1.48 24.51 6.85
N ARG A 351 -1.92 25.21 7.86
CA ARG A 351 -2.86 26.33 7.66
C ARG A 351 -2.37 27.39 6.66
N HIS A 352 -1.09 27.74 6.68
CA HIS A 352 -0.53 28.82 5.86
C HIS A 352 0.64 28.38 4.99
N HIS A 353 1.09 27.14 5.09
CA HIS A 353 2.29 26.68 4.40
C HIS A 353 2.06 25.33 3.73
N LEU A 354 2.88 25.06 2.72
CA LEU A 354 2.99 23.77 2.06
C LEU A 354 4.36 23.16 2.38
N ILE A 355 4.39 21.96 2.90
CA ILE A 355 5.61 21.20 3.14
C ILE A 355 5.78 20.24 1.96
N LEU A 356 6.93 20.29 1.28
CA LEU A 356 7.32 19.31 0.25
C LEU A 356 8.25 18.27 0.86
N ASP A 357 7.99 17.00 0.55
CA ASP A 357 8.89 15.88 0.81
C ASP A 357 9.55 15.49 -0.51
N VAL A 358 10.85 15.78 -0.61
CA VAL A 358 11.65 15.59 -1.82
C VAL A 358 12.64 14.46 -1.59
N LEU A 359 12.72 13.54 -2.55
CA LEU A 359 13.77 12.53 -2.62
C LEU A 359 14.93 13.03 -3.48
N ASP A 360 16.16 12.84 -2.99
CA ASP A 360 17.40 13.12 -3.67
C ASP A 360 18.28 11.86 -3.60
N ASP A 361 18.43 11.15 -4.70
CA ASP A 361 18.98 9.78 -4.74
C ASP A 361 18.40 8.89 -3.61
N VAL A 362 17.06 8.89 -3.50
CA VAL A 362 16.26 8.12 -2.51
C VAL A 362 16.40 8.59 -1.05
N LYS A 363 17.13 9.66 -0.79
CA LYS A 363 17.25 10.29 0.53
C LYS A 363 16.23 11.41 0.66
N SER A 364 15.47 11.44 1.74
CA SER A 364 14.41 12.44 1.91
C SER A 364 14.90 13.73 2.53
N ARG A 365 14.35 14.86 2.05
CA ARG A 365 14.51 16.19 2.62
C ARG A 365 13.20 16.95 2.53
N LEU A 366 12.97 17.85 3.48
CA LEU A 366 11.76 18.65 3.54
C LEU A 366 12.05 20.11 3.20
N GLU A 367 11.09 20.74 2.51
CA GLU A 367 11.10 22.16 2.19
C GLU A 367 9.75 22.79 2.56
N VAL A 368 9.76 23.99 3.09
CA VAL A 368 8.54 24.77 3.40
C VAL A 368 8.36 25.83 2.35
N LEU A 369 7.17 25.89 1.79
CA LEU A 369 6.72 26.90 0.87
C LEU A 369 5.62 27.75 1.51
N THR A 370 5.78 29.07 1.49
CA THR A 370 4.77 30.00 1.97
C THR A 370 4.13 30.69 0.77
N PRO A 371 2.83 30.50 0.53
CA PRO A 371 2.11 31.16 -0.56
C PRO A 371 2.19 32.67 -0.46
N SER A 372 2.43 33.31 -1.58
CA SER A 372 2.36 34.76 -1.72
C SER A 372 1.82 35.14 -3.10
N ARG A 373 1.45 36.42 -3.30
CA ARG A 373 1.09 36.92 -4.65
C ARG A 373 2.35 36.94 -5.51
N GLY A 374 2.40 36.05 -6.52
CA GLY A 374 3.51 35.90 -7.46
C GLY A 374 4.41 34.74 -7.09
N GLU A 375 5.53 34.96 -6.46
CA GLU A 375 6.50 33.95 -6.09
C GLU A 375 6.27 33.46 -4.65
N TRP A 376 6.29 32.13 -4.45
CA TRP A 376 6.18 31.53 -3.12
C TRP A 376 7.55 31.55 -2.42
N LYS A 377 7.58 32.04 -1.19
CA LYS A 377 8.80 31.97 -0.37
C LYS A 377 9.13 30.51 -0.06
N ARG A 378 10.39 30.14 -0.32
CA ARG A 378 10.92 28.78 -0.08
C ARG A 378 11.96 28.82 1.03
N GLU A 379 11.85 27.91 1.99
CA GLU A 379 12.79 27.76 3.09
C GLU A 379 13.13 26.27 3.28
N PRO A 380 14.40 25.90 3.49
CA PRO A 380 14.74 24.54 3.82
C PRO A 380 14.18 24.19 5.19
N MET A 381 13.63 23.00 5.32
CA MET A 381 13.29 22.39 6.58
C MET A 381 14.37 21.37 6.98
N ALA A 382 14.24 20.72 8.14
CA ALA A 382 15.20 19.70 8.57
C ALA A 382 15.37 18.59 7.52
N GLY A 383 16.60 18.22 7.22
CA GLY A 383 16.92 17.04 6.43
C GLY A 383 17.05 15.80 7.30
N ALA A 384 16.83 14.64 6.72
CA ALA A 384 17.06 13.36 7.38
C ALA A 384 18.56 13.19 7.71
N PRO A 385 18.92 12.70 8.91
CA PRO A 385 20.30 12.42 9.23
C PRO A 385 20.81 11.19 8.45
N GLY A 386 21.92 11.33 7.72
CA GLY A 386 22.57 10.21 7.04
C GLY A 386 21.67 9.51 6.00
N LEU A 387 21.62 8.19 6.05
CA LEU A 387 20.79 7.34 5.19
C LEU A 387 19.47 6.99 5.89
N SER A 388 18.69 8.02 6.27
CA SER A 388 17.39 7.91 6.93
C SER A 388 16.29 8.58 6.11
N THR A 389 15.07 8.33 6.49
CA THR A 389 13.85 8.96 5.95
C THR A 389 13.32 9.96 6.96
N ILE A 390 12.90 11.12 6.48
CA ILE A 390 12.09 12.08 7.22
C ILE A 390 10.82 12.33 6.41
N ARG A 391 9.66 12.25 7.05
CA ARG A 391 8.38 12.46 6.37
C ARG A 391 7.37 13.14 7.27
N VAL A 392 6.47 13.90 6.69
CA VAL A 392 5.30 14.44 7.39
C VAL A 392 4.28 13.31 7.60
N VAL A 393 3.85 13.10 8.83
CA VAL A 393 2.87 12.05 9.17
C VAL A 393 1.52 12.63 9.59
N GLU A 394 1.48 13.88 10.07
CA GLU A 394 0.24 14.55 10.45
C GLU A 394 0.41 16.07 10.34
N THR A 395 -0.65 16.77 9.96
CA THR A 395 -0.77 18.23 9.96
C THR A 395 -2.20 18.65 10.33
N ASP A 396 -2.39 19.93 10.64
CA ASP A 396 -3.73 20.51 10.82
C ASP A 396 -3.92 21.65 9.81
N PRO A 397 -4.31 21.35 8.56
CA PRO A 397 -4.36 22.32 7.47
C PRO A 397 -5.44 23.40 7.64
N ASP A 398 -6.42 23.18 8.51
CA ASP A 398 -7.54 24.12 8.70
C ASP A 398 -7.29 25.08 9.86
N SER A 399 -6.56 24.67 10.92
CA SER A 399 -6.53 25.39 12.18
C SER A 399 -5.15 25.91 12.58
N SER A 400 -4.04 25.24 12.20
CA SER A 400 -2.70 25.60 12.68
C SER A 400 -1.59 25.29 11.67
N ASP A 401 -0.39 25.82 11.95
CA ASP A 401 0.83 25.46 11.21
C ASP A 401 1.62 24.37 11.92
N GLU A 402 0.94 23.54 12.70
CA GLU A 402 1.47 22.36 13.34
C GLU A 402 1.79 21.28 12.31
N TYR A 403 2.90 20.60 12.53
CA TYR A 403 3.31 19.42 11.75
C TYR A 403 3.95 18.37 12.64
N TRP A 404 3.81 17.12 12.24
CA TRP A 404 4.42 15.97 12.89
C TRP A 404 5.30 15.24 11.88
N LEU A 405 6.49 14.87 12.31
CA LEU A 405 7.49 14.18 11.50
C LEU A 405 7.78 12.79 12.07
N ASP A 406 7.93 11.81 11.18
CA ASP A 406 8.54 10.54 11.48
C ASP A 406 9.96 10.54 10.90
N VAL A 407 10.95 10.37 11.76
CA VAL A 407 12.36 10.24 11.37
C VAL A 407 12.80 8.81 11.68
N THR A 408 13.22 8.07 10.66
CA THR A 408 13.54 6.65 10.79
C THR A 408 14.64 6.22 9.82
N GLY A 409 15.31 5.12 10.10
CA GLY A 409 16.29 4.51 9.20
C GLY A 409 16.43 3.03 9.49
N TYR A 410 17.14 2.28 8.66
CA TYR A 410 17.26 0.82 8.84
C TYR A 410 17.81 0.41 10.22
N LEU A 411 18.69 1.20 10.80
CA LEU A 411 19.31 0.96 12.12
C LEU A 411 18.87 1.98 13.19
N THR A 412 18.06 2.95 12.81
CA THR A 412 17.60 4.02 13.70
C THR A 412 16.10 3.86 13.92
N PRO A 413 15.67 3.47 15.13
CA PRO A 413 14.26 3.43 15.48
C PRO A 413 13.55 4.75 15.19
N SER A 414 12.27 4.69 14.87
CA SER A 414 11.46 5.87 14.58
C SER A 414 11.45 6.84 15.76
N THR A 415 11.61 8.12 15.44
CA THR A 415 11.37 9.24 16.35
C THR A 415 10.21 10.07 15.77
N LEU A 416 9.18 10.25 16.57
CA LEU A 416 8.06 11.14 16.25
C LEU A 416 8.38 12.53 16.80
N GLU A 417 8.52 13.49 15.91
CA GLU A 417 8.77 14.89 16.23
C GLU A 417 7.54 15.76 15.96
N ARG A 418 7.39 16.83 16.73
CA ARG A 418 6.32 17.81 16.55
C ARG A 418 6.91 19.22 16.49
N GLY A 419 6.43 20.02 15.57
CA GLY A 419 6.78 21.44 15.43
C GLY A 419 5.61 22.28 14.96
N VAL A 420 5.84 23.60 14.98
CA VAL A 420 4.96 24.60 14.36
C VAL A 420 5.86 25.46 13.47
N ILE A 421 5.45 25.68 12.23
CA ILE A 421 6.24 26.47 11.28
C ILE A 421 6.35 27.90 11.80
N GLY A 422 7.60 28.41 11.85
CA GLY A 422 7.91 29.72 12.40
C GLY A 422 8.28 29.73 13.89
N GLU A 423 8.08 28.63 14.63
CA GLU A 423 8.40 28.56 16.08
C GLU A 423 9.72 27.82 16.40
N GLY A 424 10.56 27.60 15.40
CA GLY A 424 11.85 26.91 15.55
C GLY A 424 11.83 25.47 15.07
N LYS A 425 12.77 24.63 15.58
CA LYS A 425 12.88 23.23 15.17
C LYS A 425 11.83 22.36 15.85
N ALA A 426 11.39 21.31 15.15
CA ALA A 426 10.60 20.23 15.73
C ALA A 426 11.31 19.61 16.93
N LYS A 427 10.53 19.14 17.89
CA LYS A 427 11.02 18.48 19.12
C LYS A 427 10.53 17.04 19.14
N SER A 428 11.38 16.11 19.57
CA SER A 428 10.99 14.73 19.84
C SER A 428 9.85 14.68 20.86
N VAL A 429 8.81 13.93 20.52
CA VAL A 429 7.63 13.68 21.38
C VAL A 429 7.60 12.22 21.81
N LYS A 430 7.95 11.31 20.91
CA LYS A 430 8.02 9.87 21.15
C LYS A 430 9.21 9.27 20.40
N GLU A 431 9.79 8.25 21.00
CA GLU A 431 10.86 7.46 20.40
C GLU A 431 10.50 5.99 20.49
N ALA A 432 10.63 5.27 19.39
CA ALA A 432 10.47 3.83 19.39
C ALA A 432 11.69 3.16 20.03
N PRO A 433 11.52 2.04 20.75
CA PRO A 433 12.64 1.31 21.30
C PRO A 433 13.47 0.62 20.21
N ALA A 434 14.74 0.37 20.50
CA ALA A 434 15.57 -0.54 19.74
C ALA A 434 15.17 -1.99 20.06
N PHE A 435 14.75 -2.75 19.05
CA PHE A 435 14.37 -4.15 19.21
C PHE A 435 15.50 -5.13 18.94
N PHE A 436 16.65 -4.67 18.47
CA PHE A 436 17.87 -5.45 18.24
C PHE A 436 19.10 -4.56 18.43
N ASP A 437 20.26 -5.16 18.62
CA ASP A 437 21.52 -4.42 18.77
C ASP A 437 22.01 -3.90 17.43
N ALA A 438 21.57 -2.70 17.06
CA ALA A 438 21.93 -2.01 15.84
C ALA A 438 23.41 -1.59 15.78
N SER A 439 24.11 -1.51 16.93
CA SER A 439 25.53 -1.09 17.00
C SER A 439 26.47 -2.05 16.25
N ARG A 440 26.02 -3.28 16.02
CA ARG A 440 26.74 -4.34 15.29
C ARG A 440 26.68 -4.20 13.78
N PHE A 441 25.87 -3.29 13.26
CA PHE A 441 25.55 -3.18 11.82
C PHE A 441 25.94 -1.81 11.29
N GLU A 442 26.05 -1.72 9.99
CA GLU A 442 26.21 -0.51 9.20
C GLU A 442 25.27 -0.50 8.01
N VAL A 443 24.91 0.71 7.53
CA VAL A 443 24.10 0.92 6.33
C VAL A 443 24.95 1.59 5.29
N SER A 444 24.85 1.12 4.06
CA SER A 444 25.47 1.74 2.89
C SER A 444 24.48 1.80 1.73
N GLN A 445 24.62 2.82 0.88
CA GLN A 445 23.94 2.93 -0.39
C GLN A 445 24.88 2.59 -1.53
N HIS A 446 24.42 1.79 -2.47
CA HIS A 446 25.16 1.36 -3.64
C HIS A 446 24.32 1.54 -4.89
N PHE A 447 24.97 1.38 -6.06
CA PHE A 447 24.31 1.47 -7.35
C PHE A 447 24.77 0.32 -8.23
N ALA A 448 23.84 -0.51 -8.66
CA ALA A 448 24.07 -1.53 -9.68
C ALA A 448 23.87 -0.93 -11.08
N THR A 449 24.47 -1.55 -12.09
CA THR A 449 24.24 -1.19 -13.49
C THR A 449 23.35 -2.24 -14.12
N SER A 450 22.16 -1.83 -14.59
CA SER A 450 21.21 -2.70 -15.28
C SER A 450 21.67 -3.04 -16.69
N ASP A 451 20.99 -4.00 -17.33
CA ASP A 451 21.39 -4.49 -18.68
C ASP A 451 21.37 -3.41 -19.75
N ASP A 452 20.57 -2.35 -19.59
CA ASP A 452 20.50 -1.19 -20.49
C ASP A 452 21.40 0.00 -20.07
N GLY A 453 22.26 -0.20 -19.06
CA GLY A 453 23.14 0.83 -18.52
C GLY A 453 22.52 1.71 -17.44
N THR A 454 21.25 1.54 -17.11
CA THR A 454 20.57 2.30 -16.05
C THR A 454 21.22 2.06 -14.70
N ARG A 455 21.48 3.14 -13.97
CA ARG A 455 22.03 3.13 -12.61
C ARG A 455 20.89 2.89 -11.61
N VAL A 456 20.92 1.75 -10.91
CA VAL A 456 19.87 1.27 -9.99
C VAL A 456 20.36 1.38 -8.56
N PRO A 457 19.76 2.25 -7.72
CA PRO A 457 20.14 2.37 -6.31
C PRO A 457 19.65 1.19 -5.50
N TYR A 458 20.38 0.87 -4.43
CA TYR A 458 19.95 -0.05 -3.41
C TYR A 458 20.65 0.23 -2.07
N PHE A 459 19.97 -0.12 -0.98
CA PHE A 459 20.52 -0.02 0.36
C PHE A 459 20.96 -1.40 0.85
N GLN A 460 22.08 -1.45 1.57
CA GLN A 460 22.62 -2.65 2.19
C GLN A 460 22.80 -2.41 3.69
N VAL A 461 22.22 -3.28 4.50
CA VAL A 461 22.45 -3.38 5.95
C VAL A 461 23.28 -4.63 6.19
N SER A 462 24.48 -4.46 6.72
CA SER A 462 25.42 -5.58 6.94
C SER A 462 26.08 -5.52 8.31
N PRO A 463 26.50 -6.67 8.86
CA PRO A 463 27.35 -6.67 10.04
C PRO A 463 28.63 -5.86 9.83
N LYS A 464 29.05 -5.07 10.81
CA LYS A 464 30.33 -4.36 10.78
C LYS A 464 31.50 -5.35 10.67
N GLY A 465 32.42 -5.07 9.77
CA GLY A 465 33.59 -5.93 9.54
C GLY A 465 33.25 -7.26 8.87
N MET A 466 32.10 -7.37 8.23
CA MET A 466 31.70 -8.55 7.45
C MET A 466 32.77 -8.92 6.41
N ALA A 467 33.14 -10.20 6.33
CA ALA A 467 34.02 -10.68 5.29
C ALA A 467 33.31 -10.66 3.92
N ALA A 468 33.98 -10.10 2.91
CA ALA A 468 33.50 -10.13 1.53
C ALA A 468 33.99 -11.44 0.84
N ASP A 469 33.56 -12.59 1.37
CA ASP A 469 33.99 -13.93 0.95
C ASP A 469 32.89 -14.73 0.20
N GLY A 470 31.72 -14.09 -0.01
CA GLY A 470 30.58 -14.69 -0.71
C GLY A 470 29.71 -15.62 0.12
N ASN A 471 29.98 -15.78 1.42
CA ASN A 471 29.30 -16.76 2.28
C ASN A 471 28.22 -16.16 3.21
N ASN A 472 27.92 -14.84 3.08
CA ASN A 472 26.98 -14.20 4.01
C ASN A 472 25.54 -14.44 3.56
N PRO A 473 24.67 -15.03 4.41
CA PRO A 473 23.25 -15.13 4.14
C PRO A 473 22.66 -13.74 3.91
N THR A 474 22.13 -13.52 2.71
CA THR A 474 21.67 -12.21 2.27
C THR A 474 20.22 -12.29 1.82
N LEU A 475 19.39 -11.41 2.33
CA LEU A 475 17.99 -11.22 1.93
C LEU A 475 17.88 -9.98 1.05
N LEU A 476 17.52 -10.15 -0.22
CA LEU A 476 17.25 -9.09 -1.17
C LEU A 476 15.74 -8.89 -1.30
N TYR A 477 15.26 -7.71 -0.93
CA TYR A 477 13.86 -7.32 -1.00
C TYR A 477 13.64 -6.33 -2.14
N GLY A 478 12.50 -6.44 -2.83
CA GLY A 478 12.09 -5.49 -3.86
C GLY A 478 10.59 -5.50 -4.15
N TYR A 479 10.15 -4.42 -4.79
CA TYR A 479 8.75 -4.24 -5.21
C TYR A 479 8.64 -3.86 -6.69
N GLY A 480 9.06 -2.66 -7.08
CA GLY A 480 9.21 -2.19 -8.47
C GLY A 480 7.89 -2.10 -9.25
N GLY A 481 6.90 -1.40 -8.73
CA GLY A 481 5.65 -1.14 -9.42
C GLY A 481 4.79 -0.07 -8.74
N PHE A 482 3.74 0.35 -9.43
CA PHE A 482 2.74 1.29 -8.94
C PHE A 482 3.31 2.61 -8.39
N GLU A 483 4.53 2.98 -8.85
CA GLU A 483 5.24 4.18 -8.39
C GLU A 483 5.46 4.21 -6.86
N ILE A 484 5.57 3.04 -6.22
CA ILE A 484 5.83 2.93 -4.78
C ILE A 484 7.34 2.98 -4.54
N SER A 485 7.78 3.99 -3.78
CA SER A 485 9.19 4.13 -3.35
C SER A 485 9.47 3.29 -2.12
N LEU A 486 10.57 2.53 -2.13
CA LEU A 486 11.07 1.81 -0.98
C LEU A 486 12.12 2.67 -0.26
N LEU A 487 11.72 3.28 0.84
CA LEU A 487 12.57 4.20 1.61
C LEU A 487 13.18 3.53 2.84
N PRO A 488 14.34 4.02 3.35
CA PRO A 488 14.91 3.55 4.60
C PRO A 488 13.90 3.62 5.76
N GLY A 489 13.73 2.53 6.49
CA GLY A 489 12.83 2.45 7.63
C GLY A 489 13.26 1.38 8.63
N TYR A 490 13.00 1.63 9.91
CA TYR A 490 13.29 0.67 10.97
C TYR A 490 12.27 -0.47 10.97
N SER A 491 12.76 -1.68 10.96
CA SER A 491 11.94 -2.88 11.13
C SER A 491 12.47 -3.75 12.26
N GLY A 492 11.84 -3.68 13.43
CA GLY A 492 12.18 -4.53 14.57
C GLY A 492 11.99 -6.03 14.27
N THR A 493 11.02 -6.36 13.42
CA THR A 493 10.74 -7.75 13.02
C THR A 493 11.83 -8.30 12.12
N VAL A 494 12.31 -7.56 11.12
CA VAL A 494 13.48 -7.94 10.31
C VAL A 494 14.74 -7.95 11.17
N GLY A 495 14.87 -6.99 12.09
CA GLY A 495 15.94 -6.96 13.06
C GLY A 495 16.07 -8.24 13.88
N ARG A 496 14.94 -8.70 14.46
CA ARG A 496 14.89 -9.93 15.29
C ARG A 496 15.01 -11.20 14.45
N SER A 497 14.34 -11.26 13.32
CA SER A 497 14.23 -12.50 12.54
C SER A 497 15.40 -12.74 11.58
N TRP A 498 16.12 -11.68 11.17
CA TRP A 498 17.16 -11.76 10.16
C TRP A 498 18.50 -11.15 10.60
N LEU A 499 18.54 -9.85 10.92
CA LEU A 499 19.78 -9.14 11.26
C LEU A 499 20.42 -9.70 12.53
N ALA A 500 19.67 -9.94 13.59
CA ALA A 500 20.20 -10.47 14.86
C ALA A 500 20.88 -11.84 14.70
N ARG A 501 20.59 -12.55 13.65
CA ARG A 501 21.21 -13.85 13.27
C ARG A 501 22.48 -13.66 12.44
N GLY A 502 22.87 -12.40 12.12
CA GLY A 502 24.05 -12.08 11.32
C GLY A 502 23.78 -11.99 9.81
N GLY A 503 22.53 -12.02 9.38
CA GLY A 503 22.17 -11.89 7.96
C GLY A 503 22.36 -10.47 7.42
N VAL A 504 22.62 -10.36 6.13
CA VAL A 504 22.64 -9.11 5.36
C VAL A 504 21.25 -8.83 4.84
N TYR A 505 20.78 -7.59 4.94
CA TYR A 505 19.48 -7.16 4.39
C TYR A 505 19.68 -6.09 3.33
N VAL A 506 19.10 -6.29 2.16
CA VAL A 506 19.25 -5.42 1.00
C VAL A 506 17.89 -5.04 0.45
N VAL A 507 17.69 -3.74 0.17
CA VAL A 507 16.47 -3.21 -0.45
C VAL A 507 16.81 -2.57 -1.78
N ALA A 508 16.25 -3.11 -2.87
CA ALA A 508 16.49 -2.66 -4.23
C ALA A 508 15.46 -1.61 -4.67
N ASN A 509 15.91 -0.46 -5.12
CA ASN A 509 15.10 0.65 -5.60
C ASN A 509 14.97 0.59 -7.14
N ILE A 510 14.28 -0.44 -7.63
CA ILE A 510 14.20 -0.77 -9.05
C ILE A 510 13.15 0.06 -9.79
N ARG A 511 13.30 0.19 -11.12
CA ARG A 511 12.29 0.82 -11.99
C ARG A 511 10.90 0.20 -11.79
N GLY A 512 9.87 0.99 -12.04
CA GLY A 512 8.50 0.69 -11.67
C GLY A 512 8.11 1.25 -10.30
N GLY A 513 9.09 1.51 -9.42
CA GLY A 513 8.92 2.30 -8.19
C GLY A 513 8.82 3.80 -8.44
N GLY A 514 8.71 4.59 -7.35
CA GLY A 514 8.54 6.04 -7.40
C GLY A 514 9.80 6.85 -7.02
N GLU A 515 10.93 6.20 -6.83
CA GLU A 515 12.13 6.79 -6.25
C GLU A 515 12.65 8.01 -7.03
N TYR A 516 12.45 8.01 -8.35
CA TYR A 516 12.76 9.13 -9.25
C TYR A 516 11.50 9.67 -9.96
N GLY A 517 10.32 9.50 -9.34
CA GLY A 517 9.03 10.00 -9.81
C GLY A 517 8.46 9.22 -11.01
N PRO A 518 7.50 9.84 -11.73
CA PRO A 518 6.76 9.15 -12.82
C PRO A 518 7.66 8.54 -13.88
N ARG A 519 8.76 9.19 -14.25
CA ARG A 519 9.71 8.66 -15.27
C ARG A 519 10.31 7.31 -14.87
N TRP A 520 10.63 7.11 -13.60
CA TRP A 520 11.17 5.86 -13.06
C TRP A 520 10.13 4.74 -13.09
N HIS A 521 8.90 5.10 -12.79
CA HIS A 521 7.76 4.19 -12.86
C HIS A 521 7.45 3.80 -14.31
N GLU A 522 7.26 4.77 -15.19
CA GLU A 522 6.88 4.55 -16.60
C GLU A 522 7.93 3.77 -17.39
N ALA A 523 9.22 3.88 -17.00
CA ALA A 523 10.30 3.12 -17.59
C ALA A 523 10.12 1.59 -17.49
N ALA A 524 9.24 1.11 -16.61
CA ALA A 524 8.93 -0.32 -16.41
C ALA A 524 7.43 -0.63 -16.51
N LEU A 525 6.66 0.12 -17.29
CA LEU A 525 5.25 -0.18 -17.55
C LEU A 525 5.05 -1.14 -18.72
N LYS A 526 4.05 -1.99 -18.65
CA LYS A 526 3.54 -2.82 -19.74
C LYS A 526 4.67 -3.58 -20.47
N ALA A 527 4.89 -3.32 -21.74
CA ALA A 527 5.95 -3.96 -22.55
C ALA A 527 7.37 -3.74 -21.99
N ASN A 528 7.58 -2.67 -21.23
CA ASN A 528 8.86 -2.37 -20.57
C ASN A 528 9.02 -3.06 -19.20
N ARG A 529 8.02 -3.79 -18.74
CA ARG A 529 8.02 -4.45 -17.41
C ARG A 529 9.26 -5.29 -17.12
N PRO A 530 9.87 -6.02 -18.08
CA PRO A 530 11.09 -6.77 -17.84
C PRO A 530 12.27 -5.93 -17.33
N ARG A 531 12.30 -4.61 -17.55
CA ARG A 531 13.36 -3.73 -17.00
C ARG A 531 13.41 -3.73 -15.48
N ALA A 532 12.27 -3.81 -14.80
CA ALA A 532 12.24 -3.97 -13.35
C ALA A 532 12.94 -5.26 -12.90
N TYR A 533 12.75 -6.34 -13.63
CA TYR A 533 13.35 -7.65 -13.35
C TYR A 533 14.85 -7.66 -13.66
N GLN A 534 15.27 -7.00 -14.73
CA GLN A 534 16.67 -6.77 -15.07
C GLN A 534 17.39 -5.97 -13.99
N ASP A 535 16.74 -4.93 -13.45
CA ASP A 535 17.27 -4.09 -12.38
C ASP A 535 17.51 -4.93 -11.10
N PHE A 536 16.53 -5.73 -10.70
CA PHE A 536 16.65 -6.59 -9.53
C PHE A 536 17.75 -7.65 -9.70
N ALA A 537 17.82 -8.26 -10.85
CA ALA A 537 18.90 -9.19 -11.21
C ALA A 537 20.28 -8.50 -11.24
N ALA A 538 20.34 -7.24 -11.66
CA ALA A 538 21.59 -6.46 -11.64
C ALA A 538 22.08 -6.20 -10.21
N VAL A 539 21.16 -5.89 -9.28
CA VAL A 539 21.49 -5.76 -7.84
C VAL A 539 22.03 -7.10 -7.30
N ALA A 540 21.36 -8.22 -7.61
CA ALA A 540 21.83 -9.55 -7.22
C ALA A 540 23.25 -9.85 -7.73
N ARG A 541 23.53 -9.56 -9.01
CA ARG A 541 24.85 -9.73 -9.63
C ARG A 541 25.91 -8.82 -8.98
N ASP A 542 25.55 -7.58 -8.64
CA ASP A 542 26.47 -6.64 -8.00
C ASP A 542 26.85 -7.10 -6.57
N LEU A 543 25.89 -7.62 -5.80
CA LEU A 543 26.16 -8.20 -4.48
C LEU A 543 27.14 -9.38 -4.58
N VAL A 544 26.95 -10.26 -5.57
CA VAL A 544 27.87 -11.40 -5.82
C VAL A 544 29.24 -10.90 -6.26
N LYS A 545 29.31 -9.97 -7.21
CA LYS A 545 30.55 -9.37 -7.72
C LYS A 545 31.37 -8.70 -6.61
N ARG A 546 30.69 -8.05 -5.67
CA ARG A 546 31.32 -7.39 -4.50
C ARG A 546 31.71 -8.38 -3.40
N GLY A 547 31.43 -9.67 -3.56
CA GLY A 547 31.72 -10.69 -2.55
C GLY A 547 30.85 -10.62 -1.31
N VAL A 548 29.74 -9.85 -1.33
CA VAL A 548 28.79 -9.79 -0.20
C VAL A 548 28.18 -11.17 0.04
N THR A 549 27.78 -11.83 -1.04
CA THR A 549 27.11 -13.13 -1.01
C THR A 549 27.44 -13.94 -2.28
N SER A 550 26.89 -15.13 -2.39
CA SER A 550 26.87 -15.92 -3.62
C SER A 550 25.44 -16.44 -3.89
N PRO A 551 25.13 -16.95 -5.08
CA PRO A 551 23.81 -17.46 -5.38
C PRO A 551 23.29 -18.47 -4.35
N ALA A 552 24.16 -19.30 -3.77
CA ALA A 552 23.79 -20.27 -2.73
C ALA A 552 23.33 -19.61 -1.42
N HIS A 553 23.79 -18.40 -1.13
CA HIS A 553 23.52 -17.66 0.10
C HIS A 553 22.64 -16.42 -0.11
N LEU A 554 22.15 -16.19 -1.36
CA LEU A 554 21.28 -15.08 -1.70
C LEU A 554 19.82 -15.52 -1.78
N GLY A 555 18.99 -14.97 -0.90
CA GLY A 555 17.54 -15.12 -0.94
C GLY A 555 16.85 -13.88 -1.48
N ALA A 556 15.68 -14.07 -2.06
CA ALA A 556 14.82 -12.98 -2.53
C ALA A 556 13.43 -13.05 -1.88
N GLU A 557 12.86 -11.89 -1.57
CA GLU A 557 11.52 -11.76 -0.97
C GLU A 557 10.77 -10.58 -1.59
N GLY A 558 9.48 -10.77 -1.85
CA GLY A 558 8.59 -9.70 -2.32
C GLY A 558 7.13 -10.11 -2.34
N GLY A 559 6.25 -9.14 -2.09
CA GLY A 559 4.82 -9.37 -1.98
C GLY A 559 4.00 -8.61 -3.03
N SER A 560 2.81 -9.14 -3.39
CA SER A 560 1.90 -8.52 -4.35
C SER A 560 2.56 -8.34 -5.74
N ASN A 561 2.74 -7.12 -6.21
CA ASN A 561 3.59 -6.85 -7.38
C ASN A 561 5.04 -7.34 -7.17
N GLY A 562 5.56 -7.26 -5.93
CA GLY A 562 6.84 -7.89 -5.55
C GLY A 562 6.76 -9.42 -5.62
N GLY A 563 5.60 -10.03 -5.44
CA GLY A 563 5.38 -11.45 -5.70
C GLY A 563 5.49 -11.81 -7.19
N LEU A 564 4.98 -10.94 -8.09
CA LEU A 564 5.22 -11.07 -9.53
C LEU A 564 6.72 -10.95 -9.86
N LEU A 565 7.43 -10.03 -9.21
CA LEU A 565 8.88 -9.93 -9.30
C LEU A 565 9.54 -11.25 -8.88
N MET A 566 9.12 -11.84 -7.74
CA MET A 566 9.68 -13.12 -7.26
C MET A 566 9.40 -14.29 -8.24
N GLY A 567 8.19 -14.36 -8.79
CA GLY A 567 7.86 -15.34 -9.82
C GLY A 567 8.73 -15.20 -11.08
N ASN A 568 9.06 -13.95 -11.46
CA ASN A 568 9.96 -13.70 -12.60
C ASN A 568 11.43 -13.94 -12.24
N MET A 569 11.85 -13.72 -11.01
CA MET A 569 13.19 -14.16 -10.56
C MET A 569 13.31 -15.68 -10.63
N LEU A 570 12.27 -16.43 -10.22
CA LEU A 570 12.23 -17.89 -10.34
C LEU A 570 12.36 -18.34 -11.80
N THR A 571 11.61 -17.73 -12.73
CA THR A 571 11.51 -18.24 -14.12
C THR A 571 12.54 -17.65 -15.07
N MET A 572 13.07 -16.43 -14.81
CA MET A 572 14.02 -15.74 -15.70
C MET A 572 15.46 -15.81 -15.20
N TYR A 573 15.67 -15.81 -13.88
CA TYR A 573 17.00 -15.74 -13.26
C TYR A 573 17.22 -16.74 -12.13
N PRO A 574 16.77 -18.01 -12.25
CA PRO A 574 16.83 -18.99 -11.17
C PRO A 574 18.24 -19.24 -10.62
N GLN A 575 19.26 -19.07 -11.45
CA GLN A 575 20.67 -19.28 -11.11
C GLN A 575 21.25 -18.21 -10.16
N LEU A 576 20.53 -17.13 -9.90
CA LEU A 576 21.01 -16.04 -9.04
C LEU A 576 20.64 -16.26 -7.55
N PHE A 577 19.70 -17.13 -7.25
CA PHE A 577 19.12 -17.24 -5.92
C PHE A 577 19.19 -18.65 -5.34
N GLY A 578 19.49 -18.74 -4.04
CA GLY A 578 19.45 -19.96 -3.26
C GLY A 578 18.07 -20.26 -2.67
N ALA A 579 17.20 -19.28 -2.52
CA ALA A 579 15.81 -19.42 -2.06
C ALA A 579 14.96 -18.19 -2.42
N ILE A 580 13.64 -18.39 -2.58
CA ILE A 580 12.71 -17.31 -2.90
C ILE A 580 11.46 -17.41 -2.00
N VAL A 581 11.04 -16.26 -1.43
CA VAL A 581 9.74 -16.10 -0.77
C VAL A 581 8.84 -15.22 -1.63
N CYS A 582 7.68 -15.75 -2.00
CA CYS A 582 6.74 -15.16 -2.94
C CYS A 582 5.39 -14.94 -2.22
N GLU A 583 5.12 -13.68 -1.84
CA GLU A 583 4.03 -13.32 -0.93
C GLU A 583 2.83 -12.76 -1.68
N VAL A 584 1.62 -13.22 -1.38
CA VAL A 584 0.33 -12.75 -1.94
C VAL A 584 0.42 -12.36 -3.43
N PRO A 585 0.96 -13.24 -4.29
CA PRO A 585 1.54 -12.87 -5.57
C PRO A 585 0.55 -12.82 -6.72
N LEU A 586 0.84 -11.96 -7.73
CA LEU A 586 0.39 -12.20 -9.09
C LEU A 586 1.37 -13.17 -9.77
N LEU A 587 0.87 -14.19 -10.47
CA LEU A 587 1.70 -15.19 -11.16
C LEU A 587 1.09 -15.64 -12.48
N ASP A 588 -0.24 -15.71 -12.57
CA ASP A 588 -0.98 -16.07 -13.79
C ASP A 588 -1.50 -14.82 -14.49
N MET A 589 -0.61 -14.19 -15.26
CA MET A 589 -0.93 -12.93 -15.92
C MET A 589 -1.90 -13.09 -17.10
N LYS A 590 -2.20 -14.33 -17.53
CA LYS A 590 -3.25 -14.57 -18.51
C LYS A 590 -4.65 -14.41 -17.90
N ARG A 591 -4.77 -14.70 -16.60
CA ARG A 591 -6.06 -14.74 -15.90
C ARG A 591 -6.25 -13.56 -14.94
N TYR A 592 -5.22 -12.76 -14.67
CA TYR A 592 -5.23 -11.81 -13.56
C TYR A 592 -6.38 -10.79 -13.62
N THR A 593 -6.80 -10.36 -14.83
CA THR A 593 -7.89 -9.40 -15.02
C THR A 593 -9.26 -9.96 -14.66
N HIS A 594 -9.39 -11.29 -14.62
CA HIS A 594 -10.63 -12.00 -14.27
C HIS A 594 -10.65 -12.48 -12.81
N LEU A 595 -9.65 -12.14 -12.02
CA LEU A 595 -9.51 -12.56 -10.64
C LEU A 595 -9.50 -11.35 -9.70
N SER A 596 -10.39 -11.37 -8.70
CA SER A 596 -10.47 -10.34 -7.64
C SER A 596 -10.49 -8.90 -8.20
N ALA A 597 -9.58 -8.02 -7.80
CA ALA A 597 -9.50 -6.64 -8.30
C ALA A 597 -8.59 -6.48 -9.54
N GLY A 598 -8.19 -7.57 -10.18
CA GLY A 598 -7.17 -7.58 -11.23
C GLY A 598 -7.43 -6.67 -12.42
N ALA A 599 -8.69 -6.50 -12.84
CA ALA A 599 -9.05 -5.60 -13.94
C ALA A 599 -8.58 -4.14 -13.69
N SER A 600 -8.40 -3.73 -12.42
CA SER A 600 -7.91 -2.39 -12.08
C SER A 600 -6.44 -2.14 -12.43
N TRP A 601 -5.64 -3.19 -12.74
CA TRP A 601 -4.20 -3.07 -12.97
C TRP A 601 -3.77 -3.12 -14.44
N MET A 602 -4.71 -3.03 -15.37
CA MET A 602 -4.40 -3.04 -16.81
C MET A 602 -3.53 -1.84 -17.23
N ALA A 603 -3.58 -0.72 -16.52
CA ALA A 603 -2.70 0.40 -16.77
C ALA A 603 -1.23 0.08 -16.43
N GLU A 604 -0.98 -0.79 -15.45
CA GLU A 604 0.37 -1.24 -15.06
C GLU A 604 0.91 -2.34 -15.96
N TYR A 605 0.09 -3.37 -16.25
CA TYR A 605 0.57 -4.61 -16.88
C TYR A 605 0.08 -4.82 -18.31
N GLY A 606 -1.02 -4.18 -18.72
CA GLY A 606 -1.71 -4.43 -19.98
C GLY A 606 -2.90 -5.37 -19.86
N ASP A 607 -3.66 -5.51 -20.94
CA ASP A 607 -4.85 -6.35 -21.04
C ASP A 607 -4.51 -7.70 -21.71
N PRO A 608 -4.52 -8.83 -20.96
CA PRO A 608 -4.14 -10.15 -21.51
C PRO A 608 -5.17 -10.71 -22.51
N ASP A 609 -6.36 -10.10 -22.61
CA ASP A 609 -7.38 -10.53 -23.57
C ASP A 609 -7.17 -9.92 -24.94
N LYS A 610 -6.34 -8.87 -25.04
CA LYS A 610 -5.85 -8.33 -26.30
C LYS A 610 -4.62 -9.09 -26.78
N PRO A 611 -4.64 -9.72 -27.97
CA PRO A 611 -3.53 -10.52 -28.48
C PRO A 611 -2.20 -9.76 -28.54
N GLU A 612 -2.24 -8.49 -28.92
CA GLU A 612 -1.07 -7.61 -28.99
C GLU A 612 -0.47 -7.30 -27.62
N GLU A 613 -1.30 -7.15 -26.59
CA GLU A 613 -0.84 -6.92 -25.23
C GLU A 613 -0.41 -8.23 -24.56
N TRP A 614 -1.11 -9.33 -24.82
CA TRP A 614 -0.68 -10.66 -24.39
C TRP A 614 0.69 -11.04 -24.93
N ALA A 615 1.04 -10.58 -26.13
CA ALA A 615 2.33 -10.86 -26.73
C ALA A 615 3.52 -10.39 -25.86
N PHE A 616 3.38 -9.27 -25.14
CA PHE A 616 4.41 -8.86 -24.18
C PHE A 616 4.13 -9.35 -22.77
N ILE A 617 2.87 -9.42 -22.29
CA ILE A 617 2.53 -9.87 -20.93
C ILE A 617 3.04 -11.29 -20.67
N LYS A 618 2.88 -12.21 -21.64
CA LYS A 618 3.36 -13.59 -21.50
C LYS A 618 4.85 -13.70 -21.23
N THR A 619 5.65 -12.70 -21.62
CA THR A 619 7.11 -12.73 -21.37
C THR A 619 7.45 -12.63 -19.89
N PHE A 620 6.54 -12.07 -19.08
CA PHE A 620 6.68 -11.95 -17.62
C PHE A 620 5.53 -12.59 -16.84
N SER A 621 4.94 -13.63 -17.39
CA SER A 621 3.89 -14.40 -16.70
C SER A 621 4.47 -15.69 -16.14
N PRO A 622 4.84 -15.75 -14.84
CA PRO A 622 5.56 -16.89 -14.27
C PRO A 622 4.82 -18.22 -14.42
N TYR A 623 3.50 -18.22 -14.24
CA TYR A 623 2.68 -19.43 -14.34
C TYR A 623 2.77 -20.07 -15.72
N GLN A 624 2.81 -19.28 -16.80
CA GLN A 624 2.98 -19.77 -18.15
C GLN A 624 4.46 -20.11 -18.49
N ASN A 625 5.41 -19.47 -17.81
CA ASN A 625 6.83 -19.57 -18.11
C ASN A 625 7.57 -20.64 -17.33
N VAL A 626 6.99 -21.19 -16.24
CA VAL A 626 7.58 -22.31 -15.51
C VAL A 626 7.62 -23.55 -16.40
N LYS A 627 8.77 -24.24 -16.42
CA LYS A 627 9.04 -25.39 -17.30
C LYS A 627 9.48 -26.59 -16.48
N GLN A 628 9.13 -27.78 -16.93
CA GLN A 628 9.61 -29.02 -16.35
C GLN A 628 11.08 -29.25 -16.76
N GLY A 629 11.88 -29.75 -15.82
CA GLY A 629 13.27 -30.08 -16.04
C GLY A 629 14.29 -28.95 -15.88
N GLU A 630 13.81 -27.72 -15.63
CA GLU A 630 14.67 -26.60 -15.27
C GLU A 630 15.12 -26.69 -13.80
N SER A 631 16.26 -26.09 -13.46
CA SER A 631 16.74 -26.04 -12.08
C SER A 631 16.25 -24.79 -11.40
N TYR A 632 15.21 -24.90 -10.57
CA TYR A 632 14.68 -23.79 -9.78
C TYR A 632 15.18 -23.83 -8.33
N PRO A 633 15.42 -22.65 -7.71
CA PRO A 633 15.72 -22.59 -6.29
C PRO A 633 14.49 -23.00 -5.46
N PRO A 634 14.70 -23.43 -4.21
CA PRO A 634 13.64 -23.60 -3.23
C PRO A 634 12.74 -22.36 -3.17
N ILE A 635 11.41 -22.58 -3.16
CA ILE A 635 10.44 -21.47 -3.11
C ILE A 635 9.34 -21.74 -2.10
N LEU A 636 8.98 -20.67 -1.35
CA LEU A 636 7.81 -20.62 -0.49
C LEU A 636 6.81 -19.61 -1.07
N PHE A 637 5.62 -20.08 -1.41
CA PHE A 637 4.47 -19.23 -1.70
C PHE A 637 3.63 -19.09 -0.45
N TYR A 638 3.23 -17.87 -0.10
CA TYR A 638 2.19 -17.70 0.89
C TYR A 638 1.13 -16.65 0.53
N THR A 639 -0.08 -16.86 1.03
CA THR A 639 -1.23 -16.01 0.73
C THR A 639 -2.27 -16.08 1.85
N ALA A 640 -3.44 -15.46 1.65
CA ALA A 640 -4.59 -15.59 2.54
C ALA A 640 -5.87 -15.86 1.75
N THR A 641 -6.74 -16.72 2.31
CA THR A 641 -8.05 -17.05 1.72
C THR A 641 -8.91 -15.80 1.55
N SER A 642 -8.87 -14.89 2.52
CA SER A 642 -9.65 -13.63 2.52
C SER A 642 -9.00 -12.48 1.75
N ASP A 643 -7.94 -12.74 0.97
CA ASP A 643 -7.37 -11.76 0.05
C ASP A 643 -8.33 -11.55 -1.14
N ASP A 644 -9.10 -10.46 -1.11
CA ASP A 644 -10.03 -10.05 -2.17
C ASP A 644 -9.45 -8.98 -3.10
N ARG A 645 -8.15 -8.72 -2.99
CA ARG A 645 -7.41 -7.83 -3.88
C ARG A 645 -6.72 -8.61 -5.00
N VAL A 646 -5.73 -9.43 -4.67
CA VAL A 646 -5.04 -10.35 -5.60
C VAL A 646 -5.69 -11.73 -5.60
N GLY A 647 -6.07 -12.20 -4.43
CA GLY A 647 -6.65 -13.52 -4.19
C GLY A 647 -5.61 -14.62 -4.01
N PRO A 648 -5.99 -15.75 -3.40
CA PRO A 648 -5.07 -16.88 -3.17
C PRO A 648 -4.82 -17.71 -4.43
N VAL A 649 -5.62 -17.52 -5.47
CA VAL A 649 -5.74 -18.38 -6.65
C VAL A 649 -4.40 -18.54 -7.38
N GLN A 650 -3.69 -17.44 -7.60
CA GLN A 650 -2.47 -17.46 -8.42
C GLN A 650 -1.33 -18.21 -7.71
N ALA A 651 -1.19 -18.03 -6.40
CA ALA A 651 -0.25 -18.79 -5.58
C ALA A 651 -0.60 -20.28 -5.55
N ARG A 652 -1.88 -20.63 -5.33
CA ARG A 652 -2.37 -22.02 -5.36
C ARG A 652 -2.04 -22.72 -6.68
N LYS A 653 -2.39 -22.09 -7.80
CA LYS A 653 -2.17 -22.63 -9.15
C LYS A 653 -0.70 -22.85 -9.44
N MET A 654 0.16 -21.89 -9.10
CA MET A 654 1.60 -21.99 -9.35
C MET A 654 2.23 -23.11 -8.53
N ALA A 655 1.92 -23.22 -7.25
CA ALA A 655 2.41 -24.31 -6.40
C ALA A 655 1.97 -25.67 -6.92
N ALA A 656 0.68 -25.85 -7.20
CA ALA A 656 0.13 -27.10 -7.74
C ALA A 656 0.76 -27.48 -9.09
N ARG A 657 0.99 -26.51 -9.98
CA ARG A 657 1.64 -26.73 -11.27
C ARG A 657 3.09 -27.20 -11.12
N MET A 658 3.87 -26.54 -10.25
CA MET A 658 5.26 -26.90 -10.01
C MET A 658 5.37 -28.29 -9.36
N GLU A 659 4.51 -28.61 -8.39
CA GLU A 659 4.43 -29.95 -7.79
C GLU A 659 4.15 -31.03 -8.83
N ALA A 660 3.19 -30.79 -9.71
CA ALA A 660 2.85 -31.72 -10.79
C ALA A 660 3.98 -31.90 -11.83
N MET A 661 4.86 -30.91 -11.97
CA MET A 661 6.08 -31.00 -12.76
C MET A 661 7.22 -31.79 -12.05
N GLY A 662 6.99 -32.22 -10.79
CA GLY A 662 7.95 -33.00 -10.03
C GLY A 662 8.94 -32.19 -9.18
N TYR A 663 8.69 -30.91 -8.95
CA TYR A 663 9.53 -30.11 -8.06
C TYR A 663 9.20 -30.38 -6.59
N ASP A 664 10.17 -30.82 -5.83
CA ASP A 664 10.05 -31.21 -4.42
C ASP A 664 10.41 -30.10 -3.42
N LYS A 665 11.00 -28.99 -3.91
CA LYS A 665 11.38 -27.83 -3.10
C LYS A 665 10.42 -26.65 -3.29
N VAL A 666 9.14 -26.97 -3.39
CA VAL A 666 8.04 -26.01 -3.47
C VAL A 666 7.19 -26.15 -2.22
N TRP A 667 7.02 -25.06 -1.50
CA TRP A 667 6.17 -25.01 -0.31
C TRP A 667 5.10 -23.97 -0.47
N PHE A 668 3.97 -24.20 0.15
CA PHE A 668 2.82 -23.33 0.11
C PHE A 668 2.21 -23.19 1.50
N TYR A 669 1.82 -21.97 1.87
CA TYR A 669 1.06 -21.71 3.09
C TYR A 669 -0.03 -20.68 2.83
N GLU A 670 -1.24 -20.97 3.31
CA GLU A 670 -2.37 -20.05 3.20
C GLU A 670 -3.01 -19.83 4.56
N ASN A 671 -3.02 -18.55 5.00
CA ASN A 671 -3.79 -18.15 6.17
C ASN A 671 -5.27 -18.02 5.79
N THR A 672 -6.18 -18.41 6.66
CA THR A 672 -7.62 -18.32 6.40
C THR A 672 -8.18 -16.92 6.59
N GLU A 673 -7.46 -16.03 7.25
CA GLU A 673 -7.83 -14.65 7.53
C GLU A 673 -6.75 -13.66 7.04
N GLY A 674 -7.07 -12.36 7.11
CA GLY A 674 -6.05 -11.31 7.02
C GLY A 674 -5.98 -10.55 5.71
N GLY A 675 -6.82 -10.82 4.74
CA GLY A 675 -6.87 -10.12 3.47
C GLY A 675 -5.52 -10.08 2.76
N HIS A 676 -5.25 -9.02 2.00
CA HIS A 676 -3.99 -8.86 1.24
C HIS A 676 -2.73 -8.70 2.11
N GLY A 677 -2.87 -8.42 3.39
CA GLY A 677 -1.75 -8.43 4.35
C GLY A 677 -1.40 -9.81 4.89
N ALA A 678 -2.10 -10.88 4.48
CA ALA A 678 -1.97 -12.25 4.92
C ALA A 678 -2.09 -12.47 6.45
N ALA A 679 -2.52 -11.46 7.21
CA ALA A 679 -2.67 -11.48 8.67
C ALA A 679 -3.74 -10.52 9.15
N ALA A 680 -4.59 -10.96 10.08
CA ALA A 680 -5.63 -10.14 10.70
C ALA A 680 -5.23 -9.56 12.06
N ASP A 681 -4.21 -10.15 12.71
CA ASP A 681 -3.69 -9.74 14.01
C ASP A 681 -2.17 -9.89 14.11
N ASN A 682 -1.60 -9.47 15.24
CA ASN A 682 -0.15 -9.53 15.47
C ASN A 682 0.40 -10.95 15.55
N LYS A 683 -0.37 -11.93 16.04
CA LYS A 683 0.06 -13.33 16.13
C LYS A 683 0.20 -13.94 14.73
N GLN A 684 -0.76 -13.68 13.86
CA GLN A 684 -0.70 -14.10 12.46
C GLN A 684 0.45 -13.40 11.74
N SER A 685 0.66 -12.10 11.95
CA SER A 685 1.78 -11.36 11.37
C SER A 685 3.14 -11.92 11.83
N ALA A 686 3.27 -12.21 13.13
CA ALA A 686 4.48 -12.83 13.69
C ALA A 686 4.74 -14.22 13.10
N PHE A 687 3.69 -15.03 12.94
CA PHE A 687 3.78 -16.35 12.33
C PHE A 687 4.27 -16.26 10.87
N MET A 688 3.64 -15.41 10.05
CA MET A 688 4.00 -15.28 8.63
C MET A 688 5.43 -14.77 8.46
N ARG A 689 5.84 -13.73 9.22
CA ARG A 689 7.23 -13.23 9.20
C ARG A 689 8.24 -14.29 9.62
N THR A 690 7.91 -15.08 10.64
CA THR A 690 8.77 -16.16 11.13
C THR A 690 8.89 -17.27 10.09
N LEU A 691 7.78 -17.64 9.43
CA LEU A 691 7.78 -18.68 8.39
C LEU A 691 8.71 -18.29 7.23
N SER A 692 8.61 -17.06 6.73
CA SER A 692 9.50 -16.54 5.68
C SER A 692 10.95 -16.56 6.13
N SER A 693 11.24 -16.10 7.33
CA SER A 693 12.61 -16.02 7.86
C SER A 693 13.23 -17.40 8.12
N GLU A 694 12.49 -18.35 8.70
CA GLU A 694 12.97 -19.71 8.93
C GLU A 694 13.17 -20.48 7.62
N PHE A 695 12.26 -20.31 6.66
CA PHE A 695 12.44 -20.87 5.33
C PHE A 695 13.75 -20.36 4.72
N LEU A 696 13.91 -19.06 4.57
CA LEU A 696 15.13 -18.47 3.96
C LEU A 696 16.39 -18.87 4.72
N TRP A 697 16.38 -18.76 6.04
CA TRP A 697 17.56 -19.08 6.85
C TRP A 697 17.99 -20.54 6.71
N SER A 698 17.03 -21.46 6.65
CA SER A 698 17.32 -22.89 6.49
C SER A 698 17.92 -23.25 5.13
N GLN A 699 17.71 -22.41 4.11
CA GLN A 699 18.23 -22.65 2.76
C GLN A 699 19.57 -21.94 2.51
N LEU A 700 19.82 -20.80 3.18
CA LEU A 700 20.90 -19.87 2.82
C LEU A 700 22.12 -19.89 3.75
N ARG A 701 22.02 -20.52 4.95
CA ARG A 701 23.12 -20.61 5.92
C ARG A 701 24.16 -21.70 5.55
#